data_8dc9855188305b7baac148c3d552ea92
#
_entry.id   8dc9855188305b7baac148c3d552ea92
#
_cell.length_a   1.000
_cell.length_b   1.000
_cell.length_c   1.000
_cell.angle_alpha   90.00
_cell.angle_beta   90.00
_cell.angle_gamma   90.00
#
_symmetry.space_group_name_H-M   'P 1'
#
loop_
_entity.id
_entity.type
_entity.pdbx_description
1 polymer ?
#
loop_
_entity_poly.entity_id
_entity_poly.type
_entity_poly.pdbx_seq_one_letter_code
_entity_poly.pdbx_strand_id
1 'polypeptide(L)'
;MKRLTTLALLAGMLSAPALHSEEPGSGAAAPLSFPQLNDAADSEPGDEPPAASPEEGASPAAPATAGDAAATAPAPVMPDLPPPVSGTAAPEVIPVAPVWGGDLNLAQMGMPDGIILSGGQRQGGVSFTLPADQVVIHSQLSLAVRVSPEMASRNATLQLMLNGQPLGTLPLGADGEDVSHYQLDIPPALMVSSNNLSVKINDGDTLQCQRDIHDTSRVTVLPTSHFSWESQQLNISDDLSHFPRPFFDSMQMTPADIAVAYGAKPSADVFSAAALISSWLGIQADYRGIAFSALRDRLPERHGIVIGHPGEQVGGMMLPETDKPLLRIIANPANPAYKLLLIVGKNDTALRMAAWRLTRGNFAPQTATLDVEPQTIPVGKAYDAPRWIPTDRPVKLSELLRKDQSPTVSGVWHEPLRIAFRAAPDLYLWDGETIPLQVGYRFPSESWINEDKSLLSVTLNGTFLNNLPMNKQGPLEKVWRYLGGDARQERFTIPLAPYLIYGDNQLSMYFNVVPKDDVPCSVLLNNNIKSRITDDSWIDLSKTRHFSLLPNLSYFVGASFPFSRLADYSQTTLLLPADPSETQVATLLNLAARSGNATGTALANNRVVLGMPTGGGDLQSLRERDVLAVTALDQQAFNQSLLADSPYRPVDNVLSVREPDLWQKVQRRLTGDWTSASLDADRYFSSSSAWRGFISYRSPWNSTRLVVVALASNDDQLARLKTDLESPRINAGIRGDTAVITSDNGVRSFQVSTPFPSGQMPWYMMAVWYASQHSGFLAVLGLIATSIMGLALTAMFKRHARKRMGSGDNQ
;
A
#
# COMPACT_ATOMS: atom_id res chain seq x y z
N MET A 1 -43.96 20.48 33.34
CA MET A 1 -44.72 20.36 32.08
C MET A 1 -43.86 20.55 30.80
N LYS A 2 -42.75 21.27 30.81
CA LYS A 2 -41.88 21.45 29.60
C LYS A 2 -41.06 20.21 29.19
N ARG A 3 -40.85 19.23 30.09
CA ARG A 3 -40.07 18.01 29.78
C ARG A 3 -40.91 16.86 29.21
N LEU A 4 -42.22 16.91 29.31
CA LEU A 4 -43.11 15.92 28.70
C LEU A 4 -43.43 16.22 27.23
N THR A 5 -43.35 17.48 26.82
CA THR A 5 -43.57 17.89 25.41
C THR A 5 -42.44 17.50 24.50
N THR A 6 -41.20 17.44 25.01
CA THR A 6 -40.02 17.02 24.21
C THR A 6 -40.00 15.51 23.94
N LEU A 7 -40.50 14.69 24.86
CA LEU A 7 -40.62 13.23 24.64
C LEU A 7 -41.75 12.88 23.65
N ALA A 8 -42.83 13.68 23.62
CA ALA A 8 -43.93 13.51 22.67
C ALA A 8 -43.53 13.92 21.24
N LEU A 9 -42.63 14.88 21.09
CA LEU A 9 -42.09 15.26 19.76
C LEU A 9 -41.12 14.20 19.20
N LEU A 10 -40.35 13.53 20.05
CA LEU A 10 -39.50 12.42 19.60
C LEU A 10 -40.32 11.20 19.19
N ALA A 11 -41.42 10.90 19.88
CA ALA A 11 -42.32 9.81 19.51
C ALA A 11 -43.16 10.14 18.26
N GLY A 12 -43.41 11.42 17.97
CA GLY A 12 -44.14 11.87 16.78
C GLY A 12 -43.30 11.84 15.49
N MET A 13 -41.98 11.93 15.59
CA MET A 13 -41.08 11.81 14.44
C MET A 13 -40.81 10.35 14.01
N LEU A 14 -41.13 9.39 14.87
CA LEU A 14 -41.03 7.95 14.59
C LEU A 14 -42.29 7.34 13.95
N SER A 15 -43.36 8.12 13.76
CA SER A 15 -44.63 7.68 13.17
C SER A 15 -44.97 8.39 11.86
N ALA A 16 -43.99 8.61 10.98
CA ALA A 16 -44.27 8.93 9.60
C ALA A 16 -44.79 7.65 8.89
N PRO A 17 -45.93 7.68 8.21
CA PRO A 17 -46.42 6.52 7.50
C PRO A 17 -45.44 6.18 6.38
N ALA A 18 -45.10 4.91 6.28
CA ALA A 18 -44.41 4.36 5.12
C ALA A 18 -45.28 4.66 3.89
N LEU A 19 -44.84 5.57 3.05
CA LEU A 19 -45.36 5.67 1.69
C LEU A 19 -45.04 4.35 0.99
N HIS A 20 -46.09 3.59 0.68
CA HIS A 20 -46.02 2.50 -0.28
C HIS A 20 -45.50 3.07 -1.60
N SER A 21 -44.25 2.81 -1.92
CA SER A 21 -43.78 2.84 -3.29
C SER A 21 -44.10 1.49 -3.89
N GLU A 22 -44.98 1.50 -4.90
CA GLU A 22 -45.26 0.36 -5.75
C GLU A 22 -43.93 -0.26 -6.23
N GLU A 23 -43.80 -1.53 -6.01
CA GLU A 23 -42.74 -2.35 -6.61
C GLU A 23 -42.88 -2.31 -8.13
N PRO A 24 -41.82 -1.95 -8.87
CA PRO A 24 -41.71 -2.44 -10.25
C PRO A 24 -41.13 -3.85 -10.17
N GLY A 25 -41.76 -4.74 -10.90
CA GLY A 25 -41.61 -6.18 -10.95
C GLY A 25 -40.22 -6.75 -10.78
N SER A 26 -40.19 -7.85 -10.12
CA SER A 26 -39.08 -8.79 -9.92
C SER A 26 -38.33 -9.09 -11.21
N GLY A 27 -37.27 -8.35 -11.45
CA GLY A 27 -36.15 -8.79 -12.27
C GLY A 27 -35.05 -9.22 -11.30
N ALA A 28 -34.91 -10.51 -11.09
CA ALA A 28 -33.83 -11.09 -10.35
C ALA A 28 -32.51 -10.65 -11.00
N ALA A 29 -31.81 -9.75 -10.34
CA ALA A 29 -30.43 -9.48 -10.67
C ALA A 29 -29.63 -10.73 -10.30
N ALA A 30 -29.22 -11.47 -11.32
CA ALA A 30 -28.28 -12.56 -11.17
C ALA A 30 -26.99 -12.02 -10.52
N PRO A 31 -26.37 -12.75 -9.59
CA PRO A 31 -25.08 -12.39 -9.06
C PRO A 31 -24.09 -12.37 -10.22
N LEU A 32 -23.29 -11.33 -10.31
CA LEU A 32 -22.15 -11.25 -11.22
C LEU A 32 -21.23 -12.43 -10.91
N SER A 33 -21.34 -13.48 -11.70
CA SER A 33 -20.40 -14.58 -11.72
C SER A 33 -19.15 -14.08 -12.42
N PHE A 34 -18.04 -14.03 -11.71
CA PHE A 34 -16.72 -14.00 -12.31
C PHE A 34 -16.54 -15.29 -13.12
N PRO A 35 -15.93 -15.25 -14.31
CA PRO A 35 -15.65 -16.47 -15.05
C PRO A 35 -14.74 -17.36 -14.20
N GLN A 36 -15.25 -18.51 -13.81
CA GLN A 36 -14.44 -19.61 -13.31
C GLN A 36 -13.57 -20.10 -14.48
N LEU A 37 -12.28 -20.10 -14.28
CA LEU A 37 -11.35 -20.87 -15.09
C LEU A 37 -11.76 -22.35 -14.94
N ASN A 38 -12.16 -22.95 -16.02
CA ASN A 38 -12.46 -24.37 -16.12
C ASN A 38 -11.28 -25.18 -15.65
N ASP A 39 -11.54 -26.09 -14.73
CA ASP A 39 -10.75 -27.27 -14.45
C ASP A 39 -10.61 -28.08 -15.73
N ALA A 40 -9.40 -28.19 -16.23
CA ALA A 40 -9.03 -29.20 -17.17
C ALA A 40 -8.68 -30.47 -16.39
N ALA A 41 -9.43 -31.49 -16.67
CA ALA A 41 -9.44 -32.77 -16.05
C ALA A 41 -8.09 -33.52 -16.07
N ASP A 42 -7.98 -34.32 -15.04
CA ASP A 42 -7.12 -35.48 -14.85
C ASP A 42 -6.65 -36.18 -16.14
N SER A 43 -5.34 -36.38 -16.21
CA SER A 43 -4.77 -37.54 -16.84
C SER A 43 -3.54 -37.99 -16.05
N GLU A 44 -3.66 -39.21 -15.54
CA GLU A 44 -2.67 -39.91 -14.74
C GLU A 44 -1.31 -40.11 -15.46
N PRO A 45 -0.23 -40.38 -14.69
CA PRO A 45 1.11 -40.53 -15.21
C PRO A 45 1.39 -41.93 -15.73
N GLY A 46 1.90 -42.01 -16.92
CA GLY A 46 2.46 -43.22 -17.52
C GLY A 46 3.99 -43.15 -17.56
N ASP A 47 4.57 -44.09 -16.85
CA ASP A 47 5.85 -44.78 -17.03
C ASP A 47 7.09 -44.02 -17.60
N GLU A 48 8.04 -43.84 -16.71
CA GLU A 48 9.48 -43.80 -17.00
C GLU A 48 9.95 -45.08 -17.69
N PRO A 49 10.95 -45.00 -18.57
CA PRO A 49 12.16 -45.82 -18.42
C PRO A 49 13.47 -45.07 -18.73
N PRO A 50 14.62 -45.74 -18.55
CA PRO A 50 15.65 -45.32 -17.61
C PRO A 50 16.89 -44.65 -18.27
N ALA A 51 17.70 -44.09 -17.41
CA ALA A 51 18.99 -43.51 -17.65
C ALA A 51 19.97 -44.38 -18.42
N ALA A 52 20.72 -43.75 -19.34
CA ALA A 52 22.01 -44.28 -19.79
C ALA A 52 23.07 -43.19 -19.64
N SER A 53 24.06 -43.48 -18.84
CA SER A 53 25.28 -42.70 -18.63
C SER A 53 26.36 -43.12 -19.67
N PRO A 54 27.54 -42.51 -19.60
CA PRO A 54 28.19 -41.85 -20.74
C PRO A 54 29.35 -42.68 -21.29
N GLU A 55 29.79 -42.38 -22.51
CA GLU A 55 31.09 -42.82 -22.98
C GLU A 55 31.97 -41.65 -23.44
N GLU A 56 33.18 -41.73 -22.96
CA GLU A 56 34.36 -40.95 -23.32
C GLU A 56 34.76 -41.13 -24.81
N GLY A 57 35.39 -40.10 -25.35
CA GLY A 57 36.08 -40.27 -26.61
C GLY A 57 36.80 -39.03 -27.14
N ALA A 58 37.99 -38.79 -26.68
CA ALA A 58 39.19 -38.44 -27.44
C ALA A 58 39.21 -37.26 -28.44
N SER A 59 40.07 -36.33 -28.12
CA SER A 59 40.82 -35.42 -29.04
C SER A 59 41.54 -36.14 -30.16
N PRO A 60 41.79 -35.50 -31.30
CA PRO A 60 43.19 -35.26 -31.62
C PRO A 60 43.53 -33.89 -32.27
N ALA A 61 44.66 -33.38 -31.80
CA ALA A 61 45.81 -32.77 -32.43
C ALA A 61 45.72 -32.00 -33.79
N ALA A 62 46.42 -30.87 -33.74
CA ALA A 62 46.80 -29.98 -34.84
C ALA A 62 47.68 -30.63 -35.92
N PRO A 63 47.85 -29.95 -37.03
CA PRO A 63 49.20 -29.53 -37.35
C PRO A 63 49.37 -28.11 -37.86
N ALA A 64 50.56 -27.61 -37.61
CA ALA A 64 51.21 -26.41 -38.07
C ALA A 64 51.71 -26.50 -39.51
N THR A 65 51.85 -25.35 -40.16
CA THR A 65 52.95 -24.90 -41.02
C THR A 65 52.63 -23.48 -41.53
N ALA A 66 53.40 -22.48 -41.25
CA ALA A 66 54.69 -21.98 -41.70
C ALA A 66 54.55 -21.10 -42.98
N GLY A 67 55.14 -19.91 -42.85
CA GLY A 67 55.71 -19.14 -43.97
C GLY A 67 55.22 -17.68 -44.06
N ASP A 68 55.90 -16.76 -43.77
CA ASP A 68 57.15 -16.05 -44.05
C ASP A 68 56.88 -14.55 -44.36
N ALA A 69 57.78 -13.76 -43.83
CA ALA A 69 58.39 -12.51 -44.35
C ALA A 69 57.83 -11.14 -43.96
N ALA A 70 58.42 -10.59 -42.96
CA ALA A 70 59.27 -9.35 -42.95
C ALA A 70 58.69 -7.99 -43.36
N ALA A 71 58.64 -7.07 -42.41
CA ALA A 71 59.22 -5.72 -42.57
C ALA A 71 59.45 -5.07 -41.20
N THR A 72 60.69 -4.77 -40.93
CA THR A 72 61.21 -4.09 -39.76
C THR A 72 60.94 -2.60 -39.78
N ALA A 73 60.51 -2.03 -38.65
CA ALA A 73 60.61 -0.60 -38.33
C ALA A 73 61.10 -0.47 -36.87
N PRO A 74 62.00 0.49 -36.57
CA PRO A 74 62.76 0.50 -35.31
C PRO A 74 61.93 0.99 -34.11
N ALA A 75 62.26 0.40 -32.95
CA ALA A 75 61.74 0.72 -31.63
C ALA A 75 62.25 2.08 -31.10
N PRO A 76 61.43 2.85 -30.41
CA PRO A 76 61.89 3.99 -29.66
C PRO A 76 62.55 3.57 -28.35
N VAL A 77 63.74 4.15 -28.08
CA VAL A 77 64.51 3.97 -26.87
C VAL A 77 63.76 4.52 -25.67
N MET A 78 63.46 3.69 -24.69
CA MET A 78 62.99 4.10 -23.37
C MET A 78 64.15 4.47 -22.45
N PRO A 79 64.05 5.53 -21.62
CA PRO A 79 65.04 5.85 -20.61
C PRO A 79 65.00 4.85 -19.45
N ASP A 80 66.22 4.59 -18.88
CA ASP A 80 66.45 3.68 -17.77
C ASP A 80 65.57 3.97 -16.53
N LEU A 81 64.81 2.96 -16.09
CA LEU A 81 64.13 2.94 -14.81
C LEU A 81 65.11 2.60 -13.66
N PRO A 82 65.03 3.25 -12.50
CA PRO A 82 65.82 2.90 -11.32
C PRO A 82 65.43 1.52 -10.77
N PRO A 83 66.37 0.83 -10.06
CA PRO A 83 66.17 -0.54 -9.60
C PRO A 83 65.01 -0.69 -8.58
N PRO A 84 64.33 -1.85 -8.54
CA PRO A 84 63.23 -2.06 -7.66
C PRO A 84 63.66 -2.08 -6.19
N VAL A 85 62.98 -1.26 -5.38
CA VAL A 85 63.09 -1.33 -3.92
C VAL A 85 62.40 -2.60 -3.47
N SER A 86 63.14 -3.56 -2.93
CA SER A 86 62.62 -4.78 -2.30
C SER A 86 61.91 -4.40 -0.98
N GLY A 87 60.61 -4.13 -1.07
CA GLY A 87 59.73 -4.16 0.06
C GLY A 87 58.69 -5.22 -0.22
N THR A 88 58.70 -6.33 0.47
CA THR A 88 57.69 -7.35 0.52
C THR A 88 56.44 -6.77 1.23
N ALA A 89 55.67 -6.00 0.47
CA ALA A 89 54.27 -5.81 0.78
C ALA A 89 53.53 -7.02 0.25
N ALA A 90 52.80 -7.71 1.13
CA ALA A 90 51.86 -8.74 0.70
C ALA A 90 50.93 -8.14 -0.39
N PRO A 91 50.54 -8.91 -1.42
CA PRO A 91 49.66 -8.40 -2.45
C PRO A 91 48.37 -7.91 -1.77
N GLU A 92 48.13 -6.61 -1.86
CA GLU A 92 46.88 -6.00 -1.46
C GLU A 92 45.79 -6.67 -2.32
N VAL A 93 45.02 -7.58 -1.72
CA VAL A 93 43.88 -8.21 -2.40
C VAL A 93 42.91 -7.08 -2.64
N ILE A 94 42.88 -6.55 -3.87
CA ILE A 94 41.87 -5.58 -4.30
C ILE A 94 40.55 -6.34 -4.18
N PRO A 95 39.68 -5.96 -3.24
CA PRO A 95 38.39 -6.64 -3.09
C PRO A 95 37.62 -6.50 -4.41
N VAL A 96 37.25 -7.64 -4.98
CA VAL A 96 36.39 -7.66 -6.18
C VAL A 96 35.10 -6.96 -5.82
N ALA A 97 34.75 -5.90 -6.53
CA ALA A 97 33.54 -5.17 -6.31
C ALA A 97 32.33 -6.11 -6.54
N PRO A 98 31.38 -6.17 -5.59
CA PRO A 98 30.25 -7.08 -5.69
C PRO A 98 29.38 -6.76 -6.90
N VAL A 99 28.92 -7.83 -7.57
CA VAL A 99 28.00 -7.74 -8.71
C VAL A 99 26.60 -8.08 -8.25
N TRP A 100 25.62 -7.33 -8.73
CA TRP A 100 24.20 -7.46 -8.41
C TRP A 100 23.39 -7.71 -9.67
N GLY A 101 22.43 -8.62 -9.60
CA GLY A 101 21.36 -8.74 -10.59
C GLY A 101 20.12 -7.98 -10.13
N GLY A 102 19.46 -7.32 -11.05
CA GLY A 102 18.15 -6.70 -10.85
C GLY A 102 17.21 -7.09 -11.97
N ASP A 103 15.91 -7.11 -11.66
CA ASP A 103 14.82 -7.34 -12.60
C ASP A 103 13.66 -6.40 -12.29
N LEU A 104 13.09 -5.78 -13.33
CA LEU A 104 12.03 -4.79 -13.18
C LEU A 104 11.03 -4.93 -14.33
N ASN A 105 9.79 -5.30 -14.01
CA ASN A 105 8.74 -5.41 -15.01
C ASN A 105 7.97 -4.09 -15.20
N LEU A 106 7.21 -3.98 -16.29
CA LEU A 106 6.45 -2.76 -16.60
C LEU A 106 5.42 -2.41 -15.52
N ALA A 107 4.84 -3.38 -14.85
CA ALA A 107 3.91 -3.12 -13.75
C ALA A 107 4.61 -2.41 -12.58
N GLN A 108 5.82 -2.83 -12.23
CA GLN A 108 6.66 -2.19 -11.20
C GLN A 108 7.14 -0.80 -11.64
N MET A 109 7.30 -0.57 -12.95
CA MET A 109 7.60 0.75 -13.51
C MET A 109 6.38 1.70 -13.53
N GLY A 110 5.21 1.26 -13.01
CA GLY A 110 4.00 2.06 -12.93
C GLY A 110 3.00 1.85 -14.07
N MET A 111 3.19 0.82 -14.91
CA MET A 111 2.32 0.44 -16.02
C MET A 111 1.66 -0.93 -15.76
N PRO A 112 0.70 -1.03 -14.84
CA PRO A 112 0.08 -2.31 -14.46
C PRO A 112 -0.72 -2.96 -15.61
N ASP A 113 -1.19 -2.15 -16.57
CA ASP A 113 -1.91 -2.62 -17.76
C ASP A 113 -0.98 -2.79 -18.98
N GLY A 114 0.34 -2.54 -18.80
CA GLY A 114 1.31 -2.46 -19.88
C GLY A 114 1.20 -1.16 -20.70
N ILE A 115 1.92 -1.09 -21.84
CA ILE A 115 1.86 0.05 -22.75
C ILE A 115 0.87 -0.28 -23.86
N ILE A 116 -0.24 0.43 -23.91
CA ILE A 116 -1.31 0.19 -24.89
C ILE A 116 -1.23 1.26 -25.98
N LEU A 117 -1.01 0.81 -27.22
CA LEU A 117 -0.99 1.66 -28.41
C LEU A 117 -2.21 1.32 -29.26
N SER A 118 -3.09 2.28 -29.48
CA SER A 118 -4.33 2.08 -30.26
C SER A 118 -4.80 3.39 -30.87
N GLY A 119 -5.45 3.32 -32.03
CA GLY A 119 -6.00 4.51 -32.71
C GLY A 119 -4.92 5.56 -33.01
N GLY A 120 -5.15 6.78 -32.56
CA GLY A 120 -4.21 7.90 -32.71
C GLY A 120 -3.01 7.87 -31.77
N GLN A 121 -3.04 7.07 -30.70
CA GLN A 121 -1.91 6.93 -29.77
C GLN A 121 -0.94 5.85 -30.28
N ARG A 122 -0.05 6.25 -31.14
CA ARG A 122 0.93 5.34 -31.78
C ARG A 122 2.29 5.30 -31.09
N GLN A 123 2.46 6.08 -30.06
CA GLN A 123 3.67 6.12 -29.25
C GLN A 123 3.30 6.09 -27.77
N GLY A 124 4.02 5.32 -27.00
CA GLY A 124 3.94 5.26 -25.56
C GLY A 124 5.33 5.05 -24.97
N GLY A 125 5.44 5.12 -23.66
CA GLY A 125 6.73 4.87 -23.02
C GLY A 125 6.59 4.78 -21.52
N VAL A 126 7.67 4.38 -20.88
CA VAL A 126 7.78 4.25 -19.43
C VAL A 126 9.15 4.78 -18.98
N SER A 127 9.15 5.46 -17.86
CA SER A 127 10.40 5.90 -17.24
C SER A 127 10.74 4.99 -16.07
N PHE A 128 12.02 4.63 -15.93
CA PHE A 128 12.54 3.89 -14.82
C PHE A 128 13.87 4.42 -14.35
N THR A 129 14.21 4.16 -13.09
CA THR A 129 15.42 4.68 -12.45
C THR A 129 16.25 3.55 -11.87
N LEU A 130 17.56 3.79 -11.76
CA LEU A 130 18.54 2.87 -11.21
C LEU A 130 19.28 3.52 -10.04
N PRO A 131 19.72 2.75 -9.03
CA PRO A 131 20.49 3.26 -7.90
C PRO A 131 21.75 4.01 -8.35
N ALA A 132 22.07 5.08 -7.65
CA ALA A 132 23.19 5.95 -7.99
C ALA A 132 24.56 5.39 -7.57
N ASP A 133 24.61 4.39 -6.71
CA ASP A 133 25.79 3.73 -6.19
C ASP A 133 26.16 2.45 -6.95
N GLN A 134 25.54 2.23 -8.12
CA GLN A 134 25.75 1.05 -8.96
C GLN A 134 26.03 1.47 -10.40
N VAL A 135 26.87 0.70 -11.07
CA VAL A 135 27.15 0.84 -12.52
C VAL A 135 26.71 -0.42 -13.23
N VAL A 136 25.81 -0.27 -14.20
CA VAL A 136 25.34 -1.39 -15.02
C VAL A 136 26.50 -1.90 -15.88
N ILE A 137 26.74 -3.21 -15.83
CA ILE A 137 27.77 -3.91 -16.63
C ILE A 137 27.16 -4.79 -17.71
N HIS A 138 25.94 -5.27 -17.50
CA HIS A 138 25.16 -6.02 -18.49
C HIS A 138 23.70 -5.67 -18.34
N SER A 139 22.94 -5.61 -19.46
CA SER A 139 21.49 -5.38 -19.38
C SER A 139 20.76 -5.95 -20.58
N GLN A 140 19.55 -6.43 -20.34
CA GLN A 140 18.68 -7.07 -21.33
C GLN A 140 17.22 -6.64 -21.16
N LEU A 141 16.55 -6.38 -22.26
CA LEU A 141 15.14 -6.08 -22.33
C LEU A 141 14.38 -7.26 -22.92
N SER A 142 13.46 -7.84 -22.16
CA SER A 142 12.55 -8.90 -22.59
C SER A 142 11.16 -8.30 -22.77
N LEU A 143 10.63 -8.34 -23.98
CA LEU A 143 9.32 -7.81 -24.32
C LEU A 143 8.34 -8.92 -24.67
N ALA A 144 7.14 -8.87 -24.11
CA ALA A 144 5.99 -9.65 -24.50
C ALA A 144 4.97 -8.69 -25.14
N VAL A 145 4.72 -8.88 -26.43
CA VAL A 145 3.91 -7.95 -27.23
C VAL A 145 2.70 -8.67 -27.80
N ARG A 146 1.52 -8.21 -27.44
CA ARG A 146 0.25 -8.69 -28.02
C ARG A 146 -0.18 -7.76 -29.14
N VAL A 147 -0.53 -8.35 -30.27
CA VAL A 147 -0.89 -7.64 -31.48
C VAL A 147 -2.29 -8.07 -31.92
N SER A 148 -3.16 -7.10 -32.23
CA SER A 148 -4.48 -7.42 -32.77
C SER A 148 -4.36 -7.95 -34.21
N PRO A 149 -5.28 -8.82 -34.66
CA PRO A 149 -5.25 -9.37 -36.03
C PRO A 149 -5.22 -8.31 -37.13
N GLU A 150 -5.91 -7.19 -36.90
CA GLU A 150 -5.97 -6.07 -37.85
C GLU A 150 -4.61 -5.38 -38.01
N MET A 151 -3.85 -5.27 -36.91
CA MET A 151 -2.51 -4.69 -36.91
C MET A 151 -1.46 -5.66 -37.49
N ALA A 152 -1.57 -6.94 -37.16
CA ALA A 152 -0.69 -7.98 -37.71
C ALA A 152 -0.76 -8.04 -39.26
N SER A 153 -1.95 -7.87 -39.84
CA SER A 153 -2.15 -7.89 -41.32
C SER A 153 -1.48 -6.71 -42.01
N ARG A 154 -1.10 -5.63 -41.32
CA ARG A 154 -0.48 -4.42 -41.90
C ARG A 154 1.05 -4.51 -42.03
N ASN A 155 1.68 -5.62 -41.64
CA ASN A 155 3.15 -5.74 -41.54
C ASN A 155 3.79 -4.59 -40.74
N ALA A 156 3.11 -4.17 -39.69
CA ALA A 156 3.57 -3.10 -38.82
C ALA A 156 4.84 -3.47 -38.07
N THR A 157 5.63 -2.49 -37.68
CA THR A 157 6.81 -2.68 -36.86
C THR A 157 6.74 -1.84 -35.61
N LEU A 158 7.39 -2.29 -34.53
CA LEU A 158 7.54 -1.58 -33.29
C LEU A 158 8.96 -1.04 -33.16
N GLN A 159 9.12 0.26 -33.26
CA GLN A 159 10.39 0.94 -33.04
C GLN A 159 10.60 1.15 -31.54
N LEU A 160 11.76 0.75 -31.03
CA LEU A 160 12.18 0.90 -29.66
C LEU A 160 13.24 1.99 -29.53
N MET A 161 13.11 2.84 -28.53
CA MET A 161 14.07 3.88 -28.20
C MET A 161 14.32 3.92 -26.70
N LEU A 162 15.59 4.04 -26.30
CA LEU A 162 15.99 4.27 -24.90
C LEU A 162 16.72 5.61 -24.80
N ASN A 163 16.25 6.48 -23.93
CA ASN A 163 16.83 7.83 -23.74
C ASN A 163 16.96 8.62 -25.05
N GLY A 164 16.01 8.42 -25.98
CA GLY A 164 16.01 9.02 -27.30
C GLY A 164 16.95 8.34 -28.33
N GLN A 165 17.71 7.33 -27.94
CA GLN A 165 18.53 6.54 -28.86
C GLN A 165 17.76 5.31 -29.37
N PRO A 166 17.80 5.01 -30.68
CA PRO A 166 17.13 3.84 -31.23
C PRO A 166 17.82 2.56 -30.77
N LEU A 167 17.06 1.62 -30.21
CA LEU A 167 17.52 0.27 -29.85
C LEU A 167 17.32 -0.73 -31.00
N GLY A 168 16.25 -0.55 -31.78
CA GLY A 168 15.92 -1.45 -32.87
C GLY A 168 14.46 -1.31 -33.31
N THR A 169 14.12 -2.12 -34.30
CA THR A 169 12.77 -2.22 -34.84
C THR A 169 12.36 -3.67 -34.86
N LEU A 170 11.21 -3.98 -34.23
CA LEU A 170 10.69 -5.34 -34.10
C LEU A 170 9.54 -5.53 -35.09
N PRO A 171 9.50 -6.63 -35.85
CA PRO A 171 8.33 -6.96 -36.67
C PRO A 171 7.15 -7.34 -35.77
N LEU A 172 5.93 -6.92 -36.11
CA LEU A 172 4.73 -7.22 -35.35
C LEU A 172 3.93 -8.32 -36.05
N GLY A 173 3.55 -9.36 -35.29
CA GLY A 173 2.69 -10.44 -35.79
C GLY A 173 3.36 -11.39 -36.79
N ALA A 174 4.69 -11.43 -36.86
CA ALA A 174 5.42 -12.29 -37.80
C ALA A 174 5.24 -13.79 -37.53
N ASP A 175 5.01 -14.16 -36.28
CA ASP A 175 4.98 -15.56 -35.83
C ASP A 175 3.57 -16.16 -35.77
N GLY A 176 2.51 -15.35 -36.01
CA GLY A 176 1.12 -15.81 -35.95
C GLY A 176 0.64 -16.17 -34.52
N GLU A 177 1.46 -15.89 -33.52
CA GLU A 177 1.11 -16.09 -32.11
C GLU A 177 0.38 -14.88 -31.54
N ASP A 178 -0.50 -15.13 -30.55
CA ASP A 178 -1.25 -14.07 -29.83
C ASP A 178 -0.31 -13.09 -29.10
N VAL A 179 0.86 -13.59 -28.64
CA VAL A 179 1.89 -12.84 -27.93
C VAL A 179 3.27 -13.20 -28.49
N SER A 180 3.92 -12.23 -29.11
CA SER A 180 5.29 -12.39 -29.58
C SER A 180 6.28 -11.99 -28.47
N HIS A 181 7.36 -12.76 -28.33
CA HIS A 181 8.42 -12.55 -27.36
C HIS A 181 9.70 -12.08 -28.04
N TYR A 182 10.29 -10.99 -27.52
CA TYR A 182 11.52 -10.42 -28.04
C TYR A 182 12.53 -10.25 -26.91
N GLN A 183 13.79 -10.52 -27.19
CA GLN A 183 14.90 -10.25 -26.28
C GLN A 183 15.93 -9.35 -26.99
N LEU A 184 16.35 -8.30 -26.30
CA LEU A 184 17.31 -7.33 -26.80
C LEU A 184 18.38 -7.07 -25.75
N ASP A 185 19.64 -7.24 -26.11
CA ASP A 185 20.75 -6.79 -25.26
C ASP A 185 20.87 -5.26 -25.37
N ILE A 186 20.90 -4.60 -24.24
CA ILE A 186 21.02 -3.15 -24.14
C ILE A 186 22.48 -2.81 -23.83
N PRO A 187 23.14 -1.97 -24.63
CA PRO A 187 24.48 -1.52 -24.30
C PRO A 187 24.50 -0.77 -22.95
N PRO A 188 25.32 -1.18 -21.98
CA PRO A 188 25.40 -0.52 -20.66
C PRO A 188 25.66 0.99 -20.73
N ALA A 189 26.38 1.45 -21.77
CA ALA A 189 26.66 2.87 -21.98
C ALA A 189 25.41 3.73 -22.24
N LEU A 190 24.28 3.13 -22.62
CA LEU A 190 22.99 3.83 -22.77
C LEU A 190 22.22 3.97 -21.46
N MET A 191 22.65 3.23 -20.42
CA MET A 191 21.99 3.21 -19.13
C MET A 191 22.50 4.35 -18.25
N VAL A 192 21.55 5.12 -17.72
CA VAL A 192 21.82 6.22 -16.80
C VAL A 192 20.95 6.08 -15.55
N SER A 193 21.07 6.96 -14.58
CA SER A 193 20.28 6.91 -13.36
C SER A 193 18.77 7.08 -13.59
N SER A 194 18.36 7.81 -14.65
CA SER A 194 16.95 7.96 -15.04
C SER A 194 16.80 7.65 -16.52
N ASN A 195 16.03 6.64 -16.85
CA ASN A 195 15.88 6.09 -18.18
C ASN A 195 14.46 6.24 -18.67
N ASN A 196 14.30 6.47 -19.99
CA ASN A 196 13.00 6.52 -20.66
C ASN A 196 13.01 5.52 -21.82
N LEU A 197 12.23 4.45 -21.67
CA LEU A 197 11.96 3.49 -22.73
C LEU A 197 10.70 3.94 -23.47
N SER A 198 10.81 4.23 -24.76
CA SER A 198 9.67 4.57 -25.61
C SER A 198 9.51 3.58 -26.75
N VAL A 199 8.26 3.31 -27.07
CA VAL A 199 7.84 2.41 -28.14
C VAL A 199 6.94 3.16 -29.11
N LYS A 200 7.14 2.94 -30.42
CA LYS A 200 6.38 3.61 -31.48
C LYS A 200 6.01 2.61 -32.56
N ILE A 201 4.74 2.56 -32.93
CA ILE A 201 4.27 1.77 -34.08
C ILE A 201 4.62 2.50 -35.38
N ASN A 202 5.20 1.74 -36.32
CA ASN A 202 5.39 2.17 -37.69
C ASN A 202 4.72 1.12 -38.61
N ASP A 203 3.63 1.48 -39.24
CA ASP A 203 2.84 0.63 -40.12
C ASP A 203 2.92 1.05 -41.60
N GLY A 204 3.90 1.91 -41.91
CA GLY A 204 4.11 2.37 -43.31
C GLY A 204 3.08 3.42 -43.81
N ASP A 205 2.02 3.61 -43.02
CA ASP A 205 0.94 4.52 -43.41
C ASP A 205 1.15 5.87 -42.74
N THR A 206 1.68 6.82 -43.44
CA THR A 206 2.27 8.03 -42.93
C THR A 206 1.28 9.04 -42.36
N LEU A 207 -0.05 8.92 -42.53
CA LEU A 207 -0.98 10.01 -42.17
C LEU A 207 -2.44 9.63 -41.89
N GLN A 208 -2.76 8.39 -41.62
CA GLN A 208 -4.15 8.11 -41.24
C GLN A 208 -4.32 8.25 -39.72
N CYS A 209 -4.68 9.46 -39.25
CA CYS A 209 -5.54 9.59 -38.12
C CYS A 209 -6.85 8.90 -38.47
N GLN A 210 -6.97 7.62 -38.24
CA GLN A 210 -8.20 6.91 -38.53
C GLN A 210 -9.30 7.53 -37.69
N ARG A 211 -10.21 8.18 -38.37
CA ARG A 211 -11.43 8.80 -37.84
C ARG A 211 -12.40 7.78 -37.29
N ASP A 212 -12.05 6.51 -37.39
CA ASP A 212 -12.94 5.43 -37.00
C ASP A 212 -12.78 5.19 -35.49
N ILE A 213 -13.76 5.68 -34.73
CA ILE A 213 -13.95 5.35 -33.30
C ILE A 213 -14.09 3.83 -33.09
N HIS A 214 -14.24 3.08 -34.16
CA HIS A 214 -14.34 1.62 -34.19
C HIS A 214 -13.03 0.93 -34.58
N ASP A 215 -11.92 1.67 -34.72
CA ASP A 215 -10.61 1.05 -34.97
C ASP A 215 -10.20 0.17 -33.77
N THR A 216 -10.33 -1.13 -33.94
CA THR A 216 -9.96 -2.15 -32.95
C THR A 216 -8.48 -2.49 -32.99
N SER A 217 -7.71 -1.88 -33.92
CA SER A 217 -6.28 -2.15 -34.05
C SER A 217 -5.53 -1.71 -32.79
N ARG A 218 -4.84 -2.67 -32.17
CA ARG A 218 -4.14 -2.48 -30.90
C ARG A 218 -2.82 -3.23 -30.88
N VAL A 219 -1.81 -2.59 -30.31
CA VAL A 219 -0.56 -3.23 -29.89
C VAL A 219 -0.41 -2.99 -28.39
N THR A 220 -0.22 -4.05 -27.64
CA THR A 220 -0.03 -3.96 -26.18
C THR A 220 1.32 -4.58 -25.82
N VAL A 221 2.23 -3.80 -25.30
CA VAL A 221 3.41 -4.30 -24.60
C VAL A 221 2.95 -4.71 -23.20
N LEU A 222 2.96 -6.01 -22.93
CA LEU A 222 2.34 -6.57 -21.73
C LEU A 222 3.09 -6.16 -20.46
N PRO A 223 2.41 -6.09 -19.30
CA PRO A 223 3.02 -5.72 -18.03
C PRO A 223 4.08 -6.72 -17.55
N THR A 224 4.10 -7.95 -18.11
CA THR A 224 5.12 -8.98 -17.85
C THR A 224 6.44 -8.73 -18.59
N SER A 225 6.47 -7.78 -19.54
CA SER A 225 7.73 -7.35 -20.15
C SER A 225 8.64 -6.78 -19.07
N HIS A 226 9.91 -7.15 -19.10
CA HIS A 226 10.83 -6.81 -18.02
C HIS A 226 12.22 -6.42 -18.56
N PHE A 227 12.88 -5.62 -17.75
CA PHE A 227 14.25 -5.20 -17.92
C PHE A 227 15.08 -5.87 -16.82
N SER A 228 16.09 -6.66 -17.21
CA SER A 228 17.05 -7.29 -16.33
C SER A 228 18.42 -6.67 -16.50
N TRP A 229 19.18 -6.53 -15.43
CA TRP A 229 20.54 -6.00 -15.47
C TRP A 229 21.42 -6.63 -14.42
N GLU A 230 22.71 -6.58 -14.70
CA GLU A 230 23.78 -6.80 -13.74
C GLU A 230 24.53 -5.48 -13.52
N SER A 231 24.79 -5.16 -12.27
CA SER A 231 25.49 -3.94 -11.88
C SER A 231 26.61 -4.22 -10.90
N GLN A 232 27.64 -3.40 -10.95
CA GLN A 232 28.75 -3.42 -10.02
C GLN A 232 28.55 -2.35 -8.95
N GLN A 233 28.71 -2.74 -7.68
CA GLN A 233 28.61 -1.83 -6.55
C GLN A 233 29.80 -0.86 -6.52
N LEU A 234 29.53 0.42 -6.39
CA LEU A 234 30.56 1.45 -6.20
C LEU A 234 30.89 1.62 -4.72
N ASN A 235 32.16 1.83 -4.43
CA ASN A 235 32.57 2.23 -3.09
C ASN A 235 32.32 3.74 -2.92
N ILE A 236 31.33 4.09 -2.11
CA ILE A 236 30.98 5.47 -1.80
C ILE A 236 31.66 5.93 -0.51
N SER A 237 31.79 7.25 -0.32
CA SER A 237 32.36 7.85 0.88
C SER A 237 31.51 7.60 2.13
N ASP A 238 32.16 7.59 3.30
CA ASP A 238 31.51 7.55 4.60
C ASP A 238 30.92 8.94 4.92
N ASP A 239 29.70 9.20 4.43
CA ASP A 239 29.09 10.53 4.52
C ASP A 239 27.59 10.47 4.79
N LEU A 240 27.16 10.96 5.95
CA LEU A 240 25.75 11.04 6.35
C LEU A 240 24.92 12.03 5.51
N SER A 241 25.58 12.97 4.80
CA SER A 241 24.86 13.97 4.00
C SER A 241 24.03 13.36 2.88
N HIS A 242 24.38 12.16 2.44
CA HIS A 242 23.66 11.41 1.43
C HIS A 242 22.55 10.51 2.00
N PHE A 243 22.43 10.39 3.33
CA PHE A 243 21.41 9.55 3.94
C PHE A 243 19.99 9.88 3.43
N PRO A 244 19.15 8.90 3.03
CA PRO A 244 19.24 7.46 3.36
C PRO A 244 20.15 6.59 2.47
N ARG A 245 20.79 7.13 1.42
CA ARG A 245 21.79 6.35 0.67
C ARG A 245 23.02 6.03 1.53
N PRO A 246 23.62 4.84 1.39
CA PRO A 246 23.34 3.76 0.45
C PRO A 246 22.33 2.72 0.98
N PHE A 247 21.73 2.91 2.15
CA PHE A 247 20.82 1.95 2.77
C PHE A 247 19.49 1.87 2.01
N PHE A 248 19.02 3.01 1.54
CA PHE A 248 17.88 3.14 0.66
C PHE A 248 18.10 4.26 -0.36
N ASP A 249 17.96 3.96 -1.65
CA ASP A 249 18.00 4.95 -2.72
C ASP A 249 16.58 5.16 -3.27
N SER A 250 16.12 6.40 -3.31
CA SER A 250 14.84 6.76 -3.93
C SER A 250 14.80 6.52 -5.44
N MET A 251 15.95 6.34 -6.07
CA MET A 251 16.07 5.94 -7.48
C MET A 251 15.93 4.43 -7.67
N GLN A 252 16.03 3.63 -6.62
CA GLN A 252 15.78 2.20 -6.67
C GLN A 252 14.30 1.92 -6.84
N MET A 253 13.90 1.19 -7.88
CA MET A 253 12.51 0.80 -8.14
C MET A 253 12.18 -0.61 -7.65
N THR A 254 13.18 -1.43 -7.41
CA THR A 254 13.03 -2.74 -6.76
C THR A 254 12.87 -2.58 -5.25
N PRO A 255 12.17 -3.49 -4.56
CA PRO A 255 12.07 -3.46 -3.10
C PRO A 255 13.47 -3.48 -2.44
N ALA A 256 13.66 -2.61 -1.44
CA ALA A 256 14.89 -2.61 -0.66
C ALA A 256 14.83 -3.67 0.45
N ASP A 257 15.96 -4.31 0.76
CA ASP A 257 16.12 -5.20 1.90
C ASP A 257 17.24 -4.69 2.79
N ILE A 258 16.91 -4.32 4.03
CA ILE A 258 17.81 -3.68 4.98
C ILE A 258 17.99 -4.57 6.20
N ALA A 259 19.22 -4.97 6.47
CA ALA A 259 19.55 -5.71 7.67
C ALA A 259 19.77 -4.75 8.86
N VAL A 260 19.12 -5.06 9.99
CA VAL A 260 19.30 -4.39 11.27
C VAL A 260 19.97 -5.33 12.25
N ALA A 261 21.21 -5.00 12.62
CA ALA A 261 22.03 -5.80 13.53
C ALA A 261 22.00 -5.20 14.95
N TYR A 262 22.08 -6.06 15.94
CA TYR A 262 22.10 -5.71 17.37
C TYR A 262 22.88 -6.76 18.17
N GLY A 263 23.23 -6.43 19.41
CA GLY A 263 24.02 -7.30 20.28
C GLY A 263 23.33 -8.59 20.71
N ALA A 264 24.07 -9.48 21.36
CA ALA A 264 23.60 -10.80 21.79
C ALA A 264 22.41 -10.72 22.79
N LYS A 265 22.35 -9.67 23.61
CA LYS A 265 21.31 -9.43 24.63
C LYS A 265 20.67 -8.05 24.42
N PRO A 266 19.81 -7.91 23.42
CA PRO A 266 19.21 -6.61 23.10
C PRO A 266 18.23 -6.16 24.19
N SER A 267 18.17 -4.85 24.39
CA SER A 267 17.17 -4.21 25.24
C SER A 267 15.96 -3.74 24.45
N ALA A 268 14.88 -3.42 25.12
CA ALA A 268 13.68 -2.84 24.48
C ALA A 268 13.96 -1.51 23.78
N ASP A 269 14.93 -0.75 24.27
CA ASP A 269 15.38 0.53 23.72
C ASP A 269 15.92 0.39 22.28
N VAL A 270 16.73 -0.66 22.05
CA VAL A 270 17.29 -0.99 20.72
C VAL A 270 16.16 -1.22 19.73
N PHE A 271 15.17 -2.00 20.11
CA PHE A 271 14.02 -2.28 19.22
C PHE A 271 13.09 -1.07 19.05
N SER A 272 12.97 -0.19 20.06
CA SER A 272 12.25 1.08 19.92
C SER A 272 12.91 1.99 18.88
N ALA A 273 14.24 2.11 18.90
CA ALA A 273 14.99 2.87 17.91
C ALA A 273 14.94 2.22 16.52
N ALA A 274 15.03 0.88 16.47
CA ALA A 274 14.90 0.12 15.22
C ALA A 274 13.50 0.31 14.58
N ALA A 275 12.43 0.25 15.35
CA ALA A 275 11.06 0.50 14.86
C ALA A 275 10.88 1.93 14.34
N LEU A 276 11.48 2.92 15.01
CA LEU A 276 11.46 4.31 14.56
C LEU A 276 12.13 4.45 13.19
N ILE A 277 13.37 3.95 13.03
CA ILE A 277 14.09 4.12 11.75
C ILE A 277 13.48 3.28 10.63
N SER A 278 13.01 2.06 10.93
CA SER A 278 12.33 1.21 9.94
C SER A 278 11.05 1.85 9.44
N SER A 279 10.26 2.46 10.33
CA SER A 279 9.04 3.17 9.94
C SER A 279 9.33 4.38 9.06
N TRP A 280 10.39 5.13 9.34
CA TRP A 280 10.79 6.26 8.51
C TRP A 280 11.30 5.81 7.13
N LEU A 281 12.11 4.75 7.07
CA LEU A 281 12.54 4.17 5.80
C LEU A 281 11.35 3.63 4.99
N GLY A 282 10.33 3.07 5.68
CA GLY A 282 9.07 2.71 5.05
C GLY A 282 8.34 3.89 4.38
N ILE A 283 8.42 5.09 4.99
CA ILE A 283 7.89 6.32 4.36
C ILE A 283 8.67 6.66 3.09
N GLN A 284 10.01 6.54 3.13
CA GLN A 284 10.87 6.85 1.98
C GLN A 284 10.67 5.86 0.82
N ALA A 285 10.46 4.59 1.14
CA ALA A 285 10.24 3.54 0.15
C ALA A 285 8.94 3.72 -0.64
N ASP A 286 7.90 4.26 0.01
CA ASP A 286 6.58 4.52 -0.59
C ASP A 286 6.00 3.28 -1.29
N TYR A 287 5.69 3.37 -2.59
CA TYR A 287 5.15 2.26 -3.40
C TYR A 287 6.19 1.20 -3.79
N ARG A 288 7.49 1.49 -3.66
CA ARG A 288 8.59 0.61 -4.08
C ARG A 288 8.72 -0.64 -3.22
N GLY A 289 8.23 -0.55 -1.98
CA GLY A 289 8.39 -1.63 -1.00
C GLY A 289 9.75 -1.62 -0.30
N ILE A 290 9.74 -2.06 0.93
CA ILE A 290 10.94 -2.21 1.77
C ILE A 290 10.73 -3.36 2.73
N ALA A 291 11.80 -4.08 2.98
CA ALA A 291 11.84 -5.18 3.92
C ALA A 291 12.99 -5.01 4.90
N PHE A 292 12.79 -5.56 6.08
CA PHE A 292 13.80 -5.57 7.13
C PHE A 292 14.09 -7.00 7.56
N SER A 293 15.37 -7.31 7.65
CA SER A 293 15.89 -8.50 8.33
C SER A 293 16.55 -8.10 9.65
N ALA A 294 16.51 -8.96 10.63
CA ALA A 294 17.09 -8.74 11.96
C ALA A 294 18.25 -9.73 12.19
N LEU A 295 19.37 -9.24 12.67
CA LEU A 295 20.60 -10.02 12.88
C LEU A 295 21.06 -9.86 14.33
N ARG A 296 21.03 -10.96 15.10
CA ARG A 296 21.52 -10.99 16.48
C ARG A 296 23.01 -11.36 16.51
N ASP A 297 23.82 -10.50 17.07
CA ASP A 297 25.29 -10.66 17.20
C ASP A 297 25.99 -11.08 15.90
N ARG A 298 25.50 -10.55 14.79
CA ARG A 298 26.09 -10.74 13.45
C ARG A 298 26.04 -9.42 12.68
N LEU A 299 27.09 -9.13 11.91
CA LEU A 299 27.10 -7.96 11.03
C LEU A 299 26.35 -8.26 9.72
N PRO A 300 25.71 -7.26 9.12
CA PRO A 300 25.18 -7.35 7.77
C PRO A 300 26.25 -7.71 6.74
N GLU A 301 25.94 -8.57 5.78
CA GLU A 301 26.84 -8.88 4.66
C GLU A 301 26.96 -7.72 3.67
N ARG A 302 25.94 -6.88 3.63
CA ARG A 302 25.78 -5.74 2.72
C ARG A 302 25.65 -4.44 3.52
N HIS A 303 25.05 -3.42 2.90
CA HIS A 303 24.64 -2.23 3.65
C HIS A 303 23.65 -2.60 4.75
N GLY A 304 23.83 -2.04 5.94
CA GLY A 304 22.92 -2.32 7.04
C GLY A 304 23.06 -1.33 8.18
N ILE A 305 22.21 -1.48 9.15
CA ILE A 305 22.10 -0.62 10.33
C ILE A 305 22.51 -1.42 11.56
N VAL A 306 23.36 -0.86 12.40
CA VAL A 306 23.78 -1.48 13.67
C VAL A 306 23.32 -0.57 14.79
N ILE A 307 22.54 -1.12 15.73
CA ILE A 307 21.96 -0.37 16.86
C ILE A 307 22.40 -1.02 18.16
N GLY A 308 22.93 -0.22 19.10
CA GLY A 308 23.33 -0.74 20.38
C GLY A 308 23.81 0.32 21.35
N HIS A 309 24.34 -0.16 22.49
CA HIS A 309 24.84 0.67 23.55
C HIS A 309 26.35 0.92 23.42
N PRO A 310 26.91 2.02 24.03
CA PRO A 310 28.34 2.24 24.03
C PRO A 310 29.12 1.05 24.58
N GLY A 311 30.20 0.66 23.88
CA GLY A 311 31.03 -0.47 24.26
C GLY A 311 30.41 -1.87 24.07
N GLU A 312 29.19 -1.96 23.53
CA GLU A 312 28.55 -3.24 23.21
C GLU A 312 29.23 -3.90 21.99
N GLN A 313 29.35 -5.22 22.03
CA GLN A 313 29.88 -6.00 20.90
C GLN A 313 28.73 -6.49 20.02
N VAL A 314 28.85 -6.30 18.71
CA VAL A 314 27.91 -6.79 17.68
C VAL A 314 28.70 -7.48 16.57
N GLY A 315 28.55 -8.78 16.41
CA GLY A 315 29.23 -9.54 15.37
C GLY A 315 30.75 -9.41 15.37
N GLY A 316 31.36 -9.34 16.54
CA GLY A 316 32.82 -9.14 16.72
C GLY A 316 33.27 -7.68 16.65
N MET A 317 32.41 -6.73 16.24
CA MET A 317 32.72 -5.30 16.22
C MET A 317 32.30 -4.63 17.55
N MET A 318 33.24 -3.88 18.16
CA MET A 318 32.92 -3.06 19.32
C MET A 318 32.28 -1.73 18.91
N LEU A 319 31.12 -1.40 19.45
CA LEU A 319 30.51 -0.10 19.26
C LEU A 319 31.30 0.99 19.96
N PRO A 320 31.34 2.22 19.40
CA PRO A 320 32.06 3.33 20.00
C PRO A 320 31.61 3.66 21.42
N GLU A 321 32.59 3.94 22.29
CA GLU A 321 32.33 4.53 23.60
C GLU A 321 31.89 5.97 23.41
N THR A 322 30.75 6.35 23.98
CA THR A 322 30.20 7.70 23.86
C THR A 322 29.31 8.07 25.04
N ASP A 323 29.34 9.32 25.44
CA ASP A 323 28.42 9.88 26.43
C ASP A 323 27.19 10.51 25.80
N LYS A 324 27.25 10.87 24.51
CA LYS A 324 26.18 11.48 23.73
C LYS A 324 25.56 10.45 22.77
N PRO A 325 24.30 10.65 22.36
CA PRO A 325 23.77 9.87 21.25
C PRO A 325 24.61 10.06 19.99
N LEU A 326 25.02 8.98 19.34
CA LEU A 326 25.98 8.99 18.24
C LEU A 326 25.39 8.37 16.99
N LEU A 327 25.61 9.03 15.86
CA LEU A 327 25.42 8.51 14.51
C LEU A 327 26.78 8.41 13.83
N ARG A 328 27.08 7.26 13.24
CA ARG A 328 28.32 7.07 12.51
C ARG A 328 28.13 6.14 11.32
N ILE A 329 28.68 6.54 10.17
CA ILE A 329 28.77 5.68 9.00
C ILE A 329 30.19 5.15 8.88
N ILE A 330 30.34 3.88 8.61
CA ILE A 330 31.65 3.23 8.44
C ILE A 330 31.62 2.26 7.27
N ALA A 331 32.78 1.94 6.72
CA ALA A 331 32.91 0.82 5.81
C ALA A 331 32.59 -0.49 6.54
N ASN A 332 31.88 -1.41 5.87
CA ASN A 332 31.59 -2.72 6.42
C ASN A 332 32.89 -3.54 6.53
N PRO A 333 33.24 -4.06 7.73
CA PRO A 333 34.47 -4.84 7.90
C PRO A 333 34.54 -6.09 7.03
N ALA A 334 33.41 -6.68 6.67
CA ALA A 334 33.34 -7.86 5.83
C ALA A 334 33.63 -7.55 4.35
N ASN A 335 33.19 -6.38 3.85
CA ASN A 335 33.45 -5.90 2.50
C ASN A 335 33.31 -4.36 2.46
N PRO A 336 34.42 -3.64 2.29
CA PRO A 336 34.47 -2.18 2.34
C PRO A 336 33.61 -1.43 1.28
N ALA A 337 33.18 -2.11 0.21
CA ALA A 337 32.26 -1.55 -0.77
C ALA A 337 30.88 -1.24 -0.14
N TYR A 338 30.54 -1.93 0.93
CA TYR A 338 29.31 -1.70 1.69
C TYR A 338 29.54 -0.80 2.91
N LYS A 339 28.46 -0.24 3.44
CA LYS A 339 28.48 0.68 4.58
C LYS A 339 27.59 0.18 5.71
N LEU A 340 28.02 0.43 6.93
CA LEU A 340 27.22 0.24 8.14
C LEU A 340 26.90 1.60 8.76
N LEU A 341 25.63 1.79 9.11
CA LEU A 341 25.17 2.91 9.91
C LEU A 341 25.08 2.50 11.37
N LEU A 342 25.90 3.10 12.22
CA LEU A 342 25.89 2.88 13.66
C LEU A 342 24.96 3.89 14.31
N ILE A 343 24.00 3.41 15.12
CA ILE A 343 23.11 4.19 15.99
C ILE A 343 23.45 3.79 17.43
N VAL A 344 24.10 4.66 18.17
CA VAL A 344 24.62 4.34 19.51
C VAL A 344 24.07 5.29 20.55
N GLY A 345 23.64 4.75 21.68
CA GLY A 345 23.12 5.56 22.79
C GLY A 345 23.06 4.81 24.11
N LYS A 346 23.24 5.49 25.25
CA LYS A 346 23.30 4.89 26.57
C LYS A 346 21.97 4.28 27.06
N ASN A 347 20.84 4.77 26.58
CA ASN A 347 19.49 4.40 27.04
C ASN A 347 18.44 4.71 25.96
N ASP A 348 17.18 4.38 26.22
CA ASP A 348 16.04 4.62 25.32
C ASP A 348 16.00 6.03 24.78
N THR A 349 16.12 7.03 25.65
CA THR A 349 16.08 8.44 25.24
C THR A 349 17.22 8.79 24.28
N ALA A 350 18.43 8.31 24.53
CA ALA A 350 19.59 8.55 23.70
C ALA A 350 19.49 7.84 22.34
N LEU A 351 19.12 6.56 22.33
CA LEU A 351 18.93 5.80 21.10
C LEU A 351 17.80 6.38 20.25
N ARG A 352 16.68 6.74 20.87
CA ARG A 352 15.53 7.38 20.23
C ARG A 352 15.91 8.74 19.62
N MET A 353 16.70 9.57 20.32
CA MET A 353 17.19 10.84 19.79
C MET A 353 18.13 10.64 18.59
N ALA A 354 19.03 9.67 18.65
CA ALA A 354 19.89 9.34 17.53
C ALA A 354 19.09 8.91 16.30
N ALA A 355 18.17 7.97 16.47
CA ALA A 355 17.28 7.53 15.40
C ALA A 355 16.38 8.65 14.86
N TRP A 356 15.83 9.49 15.74
CA TRP A 356 15.01 10.66 15.35
C TRP A 356 15.82 11.68 14.56
N ARG A 357 17.09 11.93 14.92
CA ARG A 357 17.97 12.86 14.20
C ARG A 357 18.15 12.44 12.73
N LEU A 358 18.20 11.12 12.44
CA LEU A 358 18.27 10.60 11.06
C LEU A 358 17.04 10.99 10.24
N THR A 359 15.87 10.98 10.85
CA THR A 359 14.61 11.28 10.14
C THR A 359 14.50 12.76 9.72
N ARG A 360 15.29 13.63 10.33
CA ARG A 360 15.32 15.07 10.01
C ARG A 360 16.18 15.40 8.80
N GLY A 361 17.07 14.48 8.38
CA GLY A 361 18.01 14.76 7.28
C GLY A 361 18.91 15.97 7.55
N ASN A 362 19.33 16.66 6.50
CA ASN A 362 20.13 17.89 6.53
C ASN A 362 21.42 17.72 7.34
N PHE A 363 22.29 16.82 6.90
CA PHE A 363 23.63 16.65 7.43
C PHE A 363 24.62 17.50 6.61
N ALA A 364 25.65 18.02 7.29
CA ALA A 364 26.72 18.73 6.60
C ALA A 364 27.49 17.75 5.69
N PRO A 365 27.98 18.20 4.53
CA PRO A 365 28.82 17.37 3.66
C PRO A 365 30.07 16.84 4.38
N GLN A 366 30.49 15.64 4.02
CA GLN A 366 31.67 14.96 4.59
C GLN A 366 31.56 14.67 6.10
N THR A 367 30.34 14.45 6.58
CA THR A 367 30.07 14.08 7.97
C THR A 367 29.99 12.56 8.10
N ALA A 368 31.04 11.89 8.53
CA ALA A 368 31.04 10.46 8.82
C ALA A 368 30.52 10.14 10.24
N THR A 369 30.68 11.08 11.18
CA THR A 369 30.30 10.90 12.60
C THR A 369 29.60 12.15 13.09
N LEU A 370 28.51 11.97 13.84
CA LEU A 370 27.71 13.05 14.41
C LEU A 370 27.29 12.74 15.83
N ASP A 371 27.72 13.57 16.77
CA ASP A 371 27.14 13.63 18.11
C ASP A 371 25.82 14.36 18.07
N VAL A 372 24.77 13.71 18.56
CA VAL A 372 23.41 14.25 18.48
C VAL A 372 23.10 15.08 19.74
N GLU A 373 22.80 16.34 19.53
CA GLU A 373 22.33 17.21 20.61
C GLU A 373 20.89 16.88 21.02
N PRO A 374 20.53 17.06 22.31
CA PRO A 374 19.19 16.83 22.79
C PRO A 374 18.13 17.61 22.01
N GLN A 375 17.10 16.91 21.52
CA GLN A 375 15.98 17.49 20.79
C GLN A 375 14.66 17.02 21.37
N THR A 376 13.64 17.89 21.31
CA THR A 376 12.28 17.50 21.69
C THR A 376 11.63 16.77 20.51
N ILE A 377 11.20 15.55 20.76
CA ILE A 377 10.39 14.77 19.81
C ILE A 377 8.93 15.23 19.95
N PRO A 378 8.30 15.76 18.91
CA PRO A 378 6.92 16.20 19.01
C PRO A 378 5.97 14.99 19.19
N VAL A 379 4.89 15.20 19.93
CA VAL A 379 3.79 14.24 20.03
C VAL A 379 2.74 14.61 19.00
N GLY A 380 2.35 13.63 18.18
CA GLY A 380 1.32 13.78 17.14
C GLY A 380 -0.07 14.02 17.72
N LYS A 381 -0.98 14.55 16.92
CA LYS A 381 -2.41 14.61 17.24
C LYS A 381 -3.13 13.45 16.59
N ALA A 382 -4.30 13.10 17.13
CA ALA A 382 -5.10 12.06 16.50
C ALA A 382 -5.56 12.49 15.10
N TYR A 383 -5.40 11.60 14.12
CA TYR A 383 -5.83 11.79 12.72
C TYR A 383 -5.09 12.88 11.93
N ASP A 384 -3.92 13.32 12.38
CA ASP A 384 -3.07 14.31 11.70
C ASP A 384 -1.97 13.68 10.82
N ALA A 385 -2.12 12.42 10.48
CA ALA A 385 -1.17 11.69 9.62
C ALA A 385 -0.99 12.40 8.26
N PRO A 386 0.23 12.77 7.85
CA PRO A 386 0.47 13.59 6.66
C PRO A 386 -0.02 12.98 5.33
N ARG A 387 -0.14 11.64 5.27
CA ARG A 387 -0.66 10.95 4.08
C ARG A 387 -2.18 10.78 4.08
N TRP A 388 -2.85 11.13 5.19
CA TRP A 388 -4.30 11.07 5.26
C TRP A 388 -4.92 12.40 4.86
N ILE A 389 -6.00 12.31 4.10
CA ILE A 389 -6.79 13.49 3.76
C ILE A 389 -7.43 14.07 5.04
N PRO A 390 -7.27 15.38 5.30
CA PRO A 390 -7.90 16.02 6.43
C PRO A 390 -9.44 15.88 6.43
N THR A 391 -10.01 15.67 7.62
CA THR A 391 -11.47 15.56 7.83
C THR A 391 -12.04 16.76 8.56
N ASP A 392 -11.29 17.83 8.72
CA ASP A 392 -11.72 19.07 9.41
C ASP A 392 -12.07 20.20 8.45
N ARG A 393 -11.70 20.07 7.17
CA ARG A 393 -11.91 21.08 6.13
C ARG A 393 -12.06 20.46 4.74
N PRO A 394 -12.64 21.18 3.77
CA PRO A 394 -12.52 20.84 2.37
C PRO A 394 -11.03 20.85 1.93
N VAL A 395 -10.63 19.88 1.12
CA VAL A 395 -9.26 19.75 0.61
C VAL A 395 -9.26 19.95 -0.90
N LYS A 396 -8.41 20.84 -1.39
CA LYS A 396 -8.27 21.06 -2.84
C LYS A 396 -7.61 19.85 -3.51
N LEU A 397 -8.08 19.51 -4.70
CA LEU A 397 -7.44 18.43 -5.47
C LEU A 397 -6.00 18.76 -5.84
N SER A 398 -5.64 20.04 -5.97
CA SER A 398 -4.27 20.49 -6.18
C SER A 398 -3.33 20.21 -5.00
N GLU A 399 -3.84 20.13 -3.76
CA GLU A 399 -3.06 19.76 -2.56
C GLU A 399 -2.72 18.26 -2.55
N LEU A 400 -3.51 17.43 -3.25
CA LEU A 400 -3.34 15.98 -3.33
C LEU A 400 -2.44 15.55 -4.50
N LEU A 401 -2.13 16.45 -5.43
CA LEU A 401 -1.21 16.17 -6.53
C LEU A 401 0.22 15.98 -6.01
N ARG A 402 0.93 15.03 -6.59
CA ARG A 402 2.38 14.91 -6.35
C ARG A 402 3.11 16.09 -6.99
N LYS A 403 4.30 16.40 -6.50
CA LYS A 403 5.10 17.56 -6.96
C LYS A 403 5.45 17.51 -8.45
N ASP A 404 5.51 16.34 -9.03
CA ASP A 404 5.81 16.06 -10.44
C ASP A 404 4.54 15.99 -11.32
N GLN A 405 3.35 16.02 -10.73
CA GLN A 405 2.08 15.94 -11.45
C GLN A 405 1.53 17.32 -11.81
N SER A 406 1.03 17.42 -13.04
CA SER A 406 0.31 18.60 -13.52
C SER A 406 -1.20 18.37 -13.55
N PRO A 407 -2.04 19.34 -13.13
CA PRO A 407 -3.48 19.27 -13.30
C PRO A 407 -3.92 19.46 -14.77
N THR A 408 -2.97 19.60 -15.69
CA THR A 408 -3.19 19.84 -17.11
C THR A 408 -2.72 18.65 -17.93
N VAL A 409 -3.56 18.17 -18.82
CA VAL A 409 -3.23 17.15 -19.82
C VAL A 409 -3.14 17.79 -21.21
N SER A 410 -2.31 17.22 -22.09
CA SER A 410 -2.03 17.76 -23.41
C SER A 410 -2.43 16.78 -24.51
N GLY A 411 -2.99 17.29 -25.59
CA GLY A 411 -3.44 16.50 -26.74
C GLY A 411 -4.87 15.97 -26.59
N VAL A 412 -5.36 15.39 -27.69
CA VAL A 412 -6.67 14.70 -27.75
C VAL A 412 -6.58 13.33 -27.07
N TRP A 413 -5.48 12.65 -27.26
CA TRP A 413 -5.16 11.37 -26.65
C TRP A 413 -4.11 11.61 -25.56
N HIS A 414 -4.49 11.31 -24.33
CA HIS A 414 -3.63 11.50 -23.16
C HIS A 414 -3.94 10.42 -22.12
N GLU A 415 -3.05 10.23 -21.18
CA GLU A 415 -3.35 9.38 -20.03
C GLU A 415 -4.33 10.04 -19.06
N PRO A 416 -5.14 9.26 -18.34
CA PRO A 416 -5.99 9.82 -17.29
C PRO A 416 -5.17 10.55 -16.22
N LEU A 417 -5.65 11.72 -15.79
CA LEU A 417 -5.12 12.39 -14.61
C LEU A 417 -5.51 11.59 -13.37
N ARG A 418 -4.52 11.00 -12.69
CA ARG A 418 -4.72 10.17 -11.51
C ARG A 418 -4.29 10.92 -10.26
N ILE A 419 -5.20 11.10 -9.31
CA ILE A 419 -4.95 11.71 -8.01
C ILE A 419 -5.11 10.64 -6.95
N ALA A 420 -4.02 10.29 -6.26
CA ALA A 420 -4.02 9.33 -5.17
C ALA A 420 -4.17 10.05 -3.83
N PHE A 421 -5.01 9.54 -2.94
CA PHE A 421 -5.14 10.01 -1.57
C PHE A 421 -5.50 8.88 -0.62
N ARG A 422 -5.13 9.04 0.64
CA ARG A 422 -5.47 8.08 1.69
C ARG A 422 -6.48 8.68 2.65
N ALA A 423 -7.34 7.83 3.21
CA ALA A 423 -8.31 8.20 4.19
C ALA A 423 -8.18 7.33 5.44
N ALA A 424 -8.49 7.89 6.61
CA ALA A 424 -8.60 7.10 7.83
C ALA A 424 -9.68 6.01 7.64
N PRO A 425 -9.46 4.77 8.07
CA PRO A 425 -10.37 3.67 7.76
C PRO A 425 -11.66 3.68 8.61
N ASP A 426 -11.73 4.51 9.64
CA ASP A 426 -12.86 4.64 10.57
C ASP A 426 -13.81 5.80 10.24
N LEU A 427 -13.80 6.26 8.99
CA LEU A 427 -14.73 7.29 8.55
C LEU A 427 -16.17 6.76 8.52
N TYR A 428 -17.05 7.47 9.18
CA TYR A 428 -18.47 7.15 9.28
C TYR A 428 -19.36 8.32 8.84
N LEU A 429 -20.37 8.00 8.06
CA LEU A 429 -21.47 8.89 7.69
C LEU A 429 -22.79 8.17 7.89
N TRP A 430 -23.85 8.94 8.12
CA TRP A 430 -25.21 8.39 8.17
C TRP A 430 -25.69 7.97 6.78
N ASP A 431 -26.57 6.97 6.75
CA ASP A 431 -27.25 6.55 5.54
C ASP A 431 -27.97 7.75 4.89
N GLY A 432 -27.74 7.94 3.59
CA GLY A 432 -28.29 9.05 2.83
C GLY A 432 -27.43 10.33 2.81
N GLU A 433 -26.40 10.45 3.66
CA GLU A 433 -25.41 11.51 3.54
C GLU A 433 -24.34 11.14 2.50
N THR A 434 -23.81 12.15 1.82
CA THR A 434 -22.80 11.98 0.78
C THR A 434 -21.63 12.92 1.01
N ILE A 435 -20.47 12.52 0.50
CA ILE A 435 -19.25 13.32 0.49
C ILE A 435 -19.24 14.11 -0.82
N PRO A 436 -19.29 15.45 -0.79
CA PRO A 436 -19.26 16.24 -2.01
C PRO A 436 -17.85 16.29 -2.60
N LEU A 437 -17.74 15.93 -3.88
CA LEU A 437 -16.59 16.13 -4.73
C LEU A 437 -16.92 17.20 -5.76
N GLN A 438 -16.38 18.40 -5.62
CA GLN A 438 -16.50 19.45 -6.64
C GLN A 438 -15.34 19.31 -7.62
N VAL A 439 -15.69 19.15 -8.89
CA VAL A 439 -14.72 19.11 -10.00
C VAL A 439 -14.91 20.37 -10.85
N GLY A 440 -13.93 21.24 -10.82
CA GLY A 440 -13.80 22.35 -11.76
C GLY A 440 -12.92 21.92 -12.94
N TYR A 441 -13.34 22.20 -14.16
CA TYR A 441 -12.63 21.71 -15.32
C TYR A 441 -12.76 22.65 -16.52
N ARG A 442 -11.75 22.61 -17.39
CA ARG A 442 -11.75 23.41 -18.60
C ARG A 442 -11.27 22.58 -19.79
N PHE A 443 -12.08 22.53 -20.82
CA PHE A 443 -11.73 22.01 -22.14
C PHE A 443 -11.02 23.07 -22.99
N PRO A 444 -10.28 22.66 -24.05
CA PRO A 444 -9.76 23.58 -25.04
C PRO A 444 -10.91 24.31 -25.73
N SER A 445 -10.65 25.53 -26.22
CA SER A 445 -11.65 26.35 -26.87
C SER A 445 -11.61 26.29 -28.40
N GLU A 446 -11.13 25.18 -28.93
CA GLU A 446 -10.92 25.00 -30.36
C GLU A 446 -12.25 24.76 -31.11
N SER A 447 -12.43 25.43 -32.24
CA SER A 447 -13.67 25.37 -33.03
C SER A 447 -13.97 24.02 -33.70
N TRP A 448 -12.96 23.17 -33.81
CA TRP A 448 -13.06 21.82 -34.38
C TRP A 448 -13.56 20.78 -33.36
N ILE A 449 -13.64 21.10 -32.07
CA ILE A 449 -14.14 20.19 -31.04
C ILE A 449 -15.66 20.05 -31.17
N ASN A 450 -16.13 18.82 -31.06
CA ASN A 450 -17.55 18.53 -30.91
C ASN A 450 -17.95 18.68 -29.44
N GLU A 451 -18.49 19.86 -29.11
CA GLU A 451 -18.81 20.22 -27.71
C GLU A 451 -19.93 19.37 -27.10
N ASP A 452 -20.82 18.80 -27.89
CA ASP A 452 -21.95 17.99 -27.43
C ASP A 452 -21.52 16.54 -27.11
N LYS A 453 -20.44 16.05 -27.73
CA LYS A 453 -19.91 14.71 -27.53
C LYS A 453 -18.70 14.69 -26.58
N SER A 454 -18.05 15.83 -26.36
CA SER A 454 -16.89 15.92 -25.47
C SER A 454 -17.30 15.95 -23.99
N LEU A 455 -16.64 15.15 -23.18
CA LEU A 455 -16.98 14.99 -21.76
C LEU A 455 -15.73 14.65 -20.91
N LEU A 456 -15.77 14.98 -19.62
CA LEU A 456 -14.81 14.56 -18.63
C LEU A 456 -15.37 13.35 -17.88
N SER A 457 -14.75 12.20 -18.06
CA SER A 457 -15.09 10.99 -17.32
C SER A 457 -14.37 10.95 -15.97
N VAL A 458 -15.11 10.72 -14.89
CA VAL A 458 -14.58 10.68 -13.53
C VAL A 458 -14.84 9.31 -12.93
N THR A 459 -13.77 8.67 -12.43
CA THR A 459 -13.84 7.38 -11.73
C THR A 459 -13.11 7.46 -10.39
N LEU A 460 -13.57 6.69 -9.40
CA LEU A 460 -12.92 6.55 -8.10
C LEU A 460 -12.71 5.06 -7.82
N ASN A 461 -11.48 4.66 -7.54
CA ASN A 461 -11.11 3.26 -7.30
C ASN A 461 -11.59 2.30 -8.41
N GLY A 462 -11.51 2.75 -9.67
CA GLY A 462 -12.03 1.99 -10.82
C GLY A 462 -13.56 2.03 -11.00
N THR A 463 -14.30 2.53 -10.02
CA THR A 463 -15.75 2.69 -10.10
C THR A 463 -16.11 3.97 -10.84
N PHE A 464 -16.91 3.86 -11.88
CA PHE A 464 -17.41 5.01 -12.63
C PHE A 464 -18.32 5.87 -11.73
N LEU A 465 -18.04 7.18 -11.68
CA LEU A 465 -18.84 8.14 -10.93
C LEU A 465 -19.79 8.95 -11.82
N ASN A 466 -19.23 9.65 -12.80
CA ASN A 466 -20.00 10.52 -13.66
C ASN A 466 -19.24 10.91 -14.96
N ASN A 467 -19.99 11.28 -15.98
CA ASN A 467 -19.51 11.98 -17.18
C ASN A 467 -19.94 13.45 -17.12
N LEU A 468 -18.97 14.34 -17.07
CA LEU A 468 -19.21 15.76 -16.97
C LEU A 468 -19.14 16.39 -18.37
N PRO A 469 -20.25 16.95 -18.89
CA PRO A 469 -20.28 17.49 -20.24
C PRO A 469 -19.48 18.79 -20.37
N MET A 470 -18.97 19.08 -21.56
CA MET A 470 -18.28 20.33 -21.86
C MET A 470 -19.23 21.53 -21.74
N ASN A 471 -20.48 21.36 -22.14
CA ASN A 471 -21.52 22.41 -22.07
C ASN A 471 -22.63 22.02 -21.09
N LYS A 472 -23.24 23.04 -20.47
CA LYS A 472 -24.47 22.86 -19.68
C LYS A 472 -25.56 22.24 -20.55
N GLN A 473 -26.19 21.22 -20.03
CA GLN A 473 -27.29 20.52 -20.71
C GLN A 473 -28.62 21.09 -20.24
N GLY A 474 -29.41 21.58 -21.21
CA GLY A 474 -30.75 22.09 -20.94
C GLY A 474 -31.36 22.73 -22.19
N PRO A 475 -32.68 22.83 -22.34
CA PRO A 475 -33.31 23.45 -23.50
C PRO A 475 -33.03 24.95 -23.56
N LEU A 476 -32.96 25.65 -22.44
CA LEU A 476 -32.65 27.08 -22.36
C LEU A 476 -31.18 27.33 -22.71
N GLU A 477 -30.26 26.51 -22.27
CA GLU A 477 -28.82 26.57 -22.56
C GLU A 477 -28.55 26.33 -24.06
N LYS A 478 -29.31 25.44 -24.72
CA LYS A 478 -29.23 25.23 -26.16
C LYS A 478 -29.65 26.48 -26.94
N VAL A 479 -30.75 27.12 -26.55
CA VAL A 479 -31.21 28.38 -27.15
C VAL A 479 -30.21 29.50 -26.89
N TRP A 480 -29.64 29.57 -25.66
CA TRP A 480 -28.67 30.59 -25.30
C TRP A 480 -27.38 30.45 -26.15
N ARG A 481 -26.90 29.22 -26.37
CA ARG A 481 -25.76 28.96 -27.28
C ARG A 481 -26.08 29.33 -28.72
N TYR A 482 -27.29 29.05 -29.21
CA TYR A 482 -27.71 29.42 -30.55
C TYR A 482 -27.71 30.93 -30.76
N LEU A 483 -27.93 31.71 -29.69
CA LEU A 483 -27.84 33.16 -29.70
C LEU A 483 -26.43 33.71 -29.46
N GLY A 484 -25.38 32.83 -29.44
CA GLY A 484 -23.99 33.21 -29.25
C GLY A 484 -23.57 33.42 -27.80
N GLY A 485 -24.39 32.96 -26.83
CA GLY A 485 -24.06 32.99 -25.40
C GLY A 485 -23.15 31.84 -24.98
N ASP A 486 -22.31 32.07 -23.96
CA ASP A 486 -21.46 31.05 -23.37
C ASP A 486 -22.30 30.16 -22.41
N ALA A 487 -22.36 28.87 -22.71
CA ALA A 487 -23.08 27.87 -21.87
C ALA A 487 -22.13 26.78 -21.39
N ARG A 488 -20.82 27.04 -21.26
CA ARG A 488 -19.85 26.05 -20.82
C ARG A 488 -20.08 25.61 -19.38
N GLN A 489 -19.95 24.33 -19.16
CA GLN A 489 -19.97 23.75 -17.84
C GLN A 489 -18.55 23.78 -17.29
N GLU A 490 -18.30 24.59 -16.28
CA GLU A 490 -16.96 24.73 -15.70
C GLU A 490 -16.82 24.04 -14.34
N ARG A 491 -17.94 23.69 -13.69
CA ARG A 491 -17.97 23.10 -12.35
C ARG A 491 -19.11 22.10 -12.24
N PHE A 492 -18.83 21.00 -11.53
CA PHE A 492 -19.84 20.01 -11.20
C PHE A 492 -19.55 19.39 -9.83
N THR A 493 -20.57 19.20 -9.00
CA THR A 493 -20.44 18.52 -7.70
C THR A 493 -21.00 17.11 -7.80
N ILE A 494 -20.15 16.13 -7.57
CA ILE A 494 -20.47 14.70 -7.57
C ILE A 494 -20.69 14.27 -6.11
N PRO A 495 -21.88 13.76 -5.74
CA PRO A 495 -22.09 13.16 -4.43
C PRO A 495 -21.46 11.79 -4.36
N LEU A 496 -20.44 11.61 -3.53
CA LEU A 496 -19.78 10.32 -3.33
C LEU A 496 -20.47 9.55 -2.21
N ALA A 497 -20.75 8.28 -2.43
CA ALA A 497 -21.18 7.39 -1.37
C ALA A 497 -20.02 7.08 -0.42
N PRO A 498 -20.24 7.05 0.90
CA PRO A 498 -19.17 6.86 1.89
C PRO A 498 -18.34 5.60 1.69
N TYR A 499 -18.96 4.50 1.27
CA TYR A 499 -18.30 3.22 1.05
C TYR A 499 -17.31 3.20 -0.13
N LEU A 500 -17.31 4.24 -0.97
CA LEU A 500 -16.36 4.37 -2.08
C LEU A 500 -14.99 4.86 -1.62
N ILE A 501 -14.89 5.43 -0.41
CA ILE A 501 -13.64 5.96 0.16
C ILE A 501 -13.16 5.02 1.26
N TYR A 502 -12.00 4.38 1.04
CA TYR A 502 -11.41 3.45 1.99
C TYR A 502 -9.89 3.41 1.82
N GLY A 503 -9.13 3.50 2.90
CA GLY A 503 -7.67 3.37 2.85
C GLY A 503 -7.01 4.16 1.72
N ASP A 504 -6.43 3.46 0.75
CA ASP A 504 -5.85 4.05 -0.47
C ASP A 504 -6.93 4.25 -1.53
N ASN A 505 -7.00 5.47 -2.05
CA ASN A 505 -7.98 5.85 -3.06
C ASN A 505 -7.29 6.46 -4.27
N GLN A 506 -7.82 6.17 -5.45
CA GLN A 506 -7.38 6.74 -6.72
C GLN A 506 -8.54 7.37 -7.46
N LEU A 507 -8.55 8.70 -7.50
CA LEU A 507 -9.45 9.48 -8.34
C LEU A 507 -8.82 9.61 -9.74
N SER A 508 -9.54 9.17 -10.77
CA SER A 508 -9.06 9.19 -12.15
C SER A 508 -9.99 10.04 -13.02
N MET A 509 -9.43 10.95 -13.79
CA MET A 509 -10.16 11.90 -14.63
C MET A 509 -9.61 11.86 -16.05
N TYR A 510 -10.48 11.60 -17.02
CA TYR A 510 -10.10 11.51 -18.45
C TYR A 510 -10.95 12.45 -19.29
N PHE A 511 -10.29 13.38 -19.99
CA PHE A 511 -10.93 14.30 -20.92
C PHE A 511 -11.14 13.62 -22.28
N ASN A 512 -12.32 13.15 -22.54
CA ASN A 512 -12.69 12.65 -23.86
C ASN A 512 -13.01 13.82 -24.79
N VAL A 513 -12.01 14.28 -25.52
CA VAL A 513 -12.15 15.36 -26.49
C VAL A 513 -12.50 14.76 -27.85
N VAL A 514 -13.74 14.94 -28.29
CA VAL A 514 -14.25 14.38 -29.55
C VAL A 514 -14.13 15.42 -30.65
N PRO A 515 -13.42 15.13 -31.74
CA PRO A 515 -13.36 16.06 -32.89
C PRO A 515 -14.66 16.02 -33.71
N LYS A 516 -14.90 17.06 -34.51
CA LYS A 516 -15.88 17.07 -35.57
C LYS A 516 -15.38 16.19 -36.75
N ASP A 517 -16.28 15.82 -37.66
CA ASP A 517 -16.01 14.80 -38.68
C ASP A 517 -14.94 15.17 -39.71
N ASP A 518 -14.64 16.46 -39.91
CA ASP A 518 -13.75 16.95 -40.98
C ASP A 518 -12.43 17.57 -40.50
N VAL A 519 -11.91 17.12 -39.35
CA VAL A 519 -10.69 17.70 -38.77
C VAL A 519 -9.43 17.05 -39.35
N PRO A 520 -8.44 17.82 -39.82
CA PRO A 520 -7.17 17.28 -40.30
C PRO A 520 -6.36 16.61 -39.22
N CYS A 521 -5.63 15.55 -39.55
CA CYS A 521 -4.75 14.82 -38.64
C CYS A 521 -3.71 15.69 -37.94
N SER A 522 -3.14 16.65 -38.65
CA SER A 522 -2.16 17.58 -38.09
C SER A 522 -2.69 18.37 -36.88
N VAL A 523 -4.00 18.65 -36.88
CA VAL A 523 -4.67 19.32 -35.77
C VAL A 523 -4.88 18.38 -34.59
N LEU A 524 -5.27 17.12 -34.84
CA LEU A 524 -5.50 16.12 -33.80
C LEU A 524 -4.22 15.66 -33.09
N LEU A 525 -3.09 15.64 -33.83
CA LEU A 525 -1.78 15.29 -33.28
C LEU A 525 -1.09 16.47 -32.57
N ASN A 526 -1.75 17.62 -32.48
CA ASN A 526 -1.19 18.80 -31.85
C ASN A 526 -1.22 18.70 -30.31
N ASN A 527 -0.08 18.51 -29.71
CA ASN A 527 0.08 18.44 -28.24
C ASN A 527 -0.05 19.80 -27.51
N ASN A 528 -0.23 20.90 -28.24
CA ASN A 528 -0.46 22.21 -27.64
C ASN A 528 -1.90 22.39 -27.12
N ILE A 529 -2.79 21.47 -27.45
CA ILE A 529 -4.15 21.42 -26.95
C ILE A 529 -4.13 20.98 -25.49
N LYS A 530 -4.73 21.79 -24.62
CA LYS A 530 -4.65 21.56 -23.17
C LYS A 530 -6.03 21.51 -22.56
N SER A 531 -6.29 20.41 -21.83
CA SER A 531 -7.42 20.28 -20.90
C SER A 531 -6.91 20.35 -19.48
N ARG A 532 -7.68 20.88 -18.57
CA ARG A 532 -7.18 21.14 -17.20
C ARG A 532 -8.26 20.98 -16.15
N ILE A 533 -7.89 20.44 -14.99
CA ILE A 533 -8.66 20.52 -13.75
C ILE A 533 -8.30 21.83 -13.05
N THR A 534 -9.29 22.59 -12.63
CA THR A 534 -9.09 23.95 -12.06
C THR A 534 -8.86 23.90 -10.56
N ASP A 535 -8.20 24.92 -10.00
CA ASP A 535 -7.77 24.99 -8.59
C ASP A 535 -8.92 25.12 -7.58
N ASP A 536 -10.13 25.31 -8.06
CA ASP A 536 -11.36 25.35 -7.28
C ASP A 536 -12.03 23.96 -7.15
N SER A 537 -11.34 22.92 -7.59
CA SER A 537 -11.73 21.53 -7.35
C SER A 537 -11.37 21.10 -5.95
N TRP A 538 -12.30 20.48 -5.23
CA TRP A 538 -12.09 20.03 -3.85
C TRP A 538 -12.96 18.82 -3.49
N ILE A 539 -12.53 18.11 -2.46
CA ILE A 539 -13.31 17.06 -1.79
C ILE A 539 -13.51 17.46 -0.34
N ASP A 540 -14.70 17.24 0.22
CA ASP A 540 -15.04 17.63 1.58
C ASP A 540 -15.50 16.44 2.43
N LEU A 541 -14.64 16.05 3.37
CA LEU A 541 -14.92 15.01 4.37
C LEU A 541 -15.31 15.59 5.74
N SER A 542 -15.56 16.91 5.87
CA SER A 542 -15.79 17.56 7.16
C SER A 542 -17.06 17.10 7.88
N LYS A 543 -17.99 16.47 7.16
CA LYS A 543 -19.18 15.86 7.75
C LYS A 543 -18.94 14.45 8.29
N THR A 544 -17.85 13.82 7.93
CA THR A 544 -17.53 12.47 8.42
C THR A 544 -17.19 12.48 9.90
N ARG A 545 -17.42 11.36 10.56
CA ARG A 545 -17.05 11.12 11.97
C ARG A 545 -16.07 9.98 12.04
N HIS A 546 -15.18 10.02 13.03
CA HIS A 546 -14.30 8.90 13.33
C HIS A 546 -15.02 7.91 14.24
N PHE A 547 -15.58 6.86 13.66
CA PHE A 547 -16.30 5.84 14.39
C PHE A 547 -16.24 4.50 13.65
N SER A 548 -15.91 3.44 14.37
CA SER A 548 -15.84 2.09 13.81
C SER A 548 -16.13 1.03 14.86
N LEU A 549 -16.38 -0.19 14.38
CA LEU A 549 -16.46 -1.38 15.22
C LEU A 549 -15.10 -2.07 15.20
N LEU A 550 -14.54 -2.30 16.38
CA LEU A 550 -13.30 -3.06 16.59
C LEU A 550 -13.60 -4.35 17.39
N PRO A 551 -12.84 -5.41 17.19
CA PRO A 551 -11.71 -5.58 16.28
C PRO A 551 -12.10 -5.67 14.81
N ASN A 552 -11.25 -5.14 13.94
CA ASN A 552 -11.34 -5.31 12.49
C ASN A 552 -9.96 -5.29 11.85
N LEU A 553 -9.47 -6.46 11.45
CA LEU A 553 -8.14 -6.65 10.90
C LEU A 553 -7.95 -6.01 9.51
N SER A 554 -9.03 -5.77 8.76
CA SER A 554 -8.90 -5.06 7.47
C SER A 554 -8.39 -3.63 7.65
N TYR A 555 -8.76 -2.95 8.73
CA TYR A 555 -8.25 -1.63 9.08
C TYR A 555 -6.78 -1.68 9.51
N PHE A 556 -6.39 -2.74 10.20
CA PHE A 556 -5.01 -2.94 10.60
C PHE A 556 -4.10 -3.17 9.39
N VAL A 557 -4.46 -4.11 8.52
CA VAL A 557 -3.64 -4.44 7.34
C VAL A 557 -3.61 -3.29 6.33
N GLY A 558 -4.72 -2.56 6.15
CA GLY A 558 -4.81 -1.44 5.21
C GLY A 558 -4.10 -0.17 5.69
N ALA A 559 -4.20 0.16 6.99
CA ALA A 559 -3.75 1.44 7.51
C ALA A 559 -3.07 1.36 8.89
N SER A 560 -2.73 0.18 9.39
CA SER A 560 -2.23 -0.06 10.76
C SER A 560 -3.14 0.49 11.87
N PHE A 561 -4.44 0.64 11.59
CA PHE A 561 -5.42 1.15 12.54
C PHE A 561 -5.84 0.06 13.55
N PRO A 562 -6.02 0.36 14.86
CA PRO A 562 -6.12 1.70 15.46
C PRO A 562 -4.80 2.34 15.88
N PHE A 563 -3.66 1.67 15.76
CA PHE A 563 -2.34 2.18 16.16
C PHE A 563 -1.98 3.48 15.45
N SER A 564 -2.33 3.58 14.17
CA SER A 564 -2.12 4.76 13.31
C SER A 564 -3.02 5.95 13.63
N ARG A 565 -3.98 5.83 14.56
CA ARG A 565 -4.80 6.96 15.02
C ARG A 565 -3.92 8.09 15.58
N LEU A 566 -2.89 7.75 16.36
CA LEU A 566 -1.75 8.60 16.68
C LEU A 566 -0.55 8.02 15.94
N ALA A 567 -0.28 8.57 14.77
CA ALA A 567 0.65 8.01 13.80
C ALA A 567 2.08 7.83 14.32
N ASP A 568 2.47 8.58 15.35
CA ASP A 568 3.74 8.50 16.07
C ASP A 568 3.84 7.34 17.08
N TYR A 569 2.77 6.55 17.25
CA TYR A 569 2.64 5.46 18.21
C TYR A 569 2.76 5.87 19.69
N SER A 570 2.48 7.14 20.03
CA SER A 570 2.46 7.61 21.43
C SER A 570 1.41 6.90 22.29
N GLN A 571 0.38 6.29 21.71
CA GLN A 571 -0.62 5.44 22.39
C GLN A 571 -0.57 3.97 21.97
N THR A 572 0.59 3.49 21.54
CA THR A 572 0.80 2.10 21.14
C THR A 572 1.98 1.49 21.89
N THR A 573 1.81 0.27 22.36
CA THR A 573 2.88 -0.57 22.92
C THR A 573 3.16 -1.71 21.93
N LEU A 574 4.43 -1.87 21.56
CA LEU A 574 4.94 -2.97 20.76
C LEU A 574 5.43 -4.06 21.73
N LEU A 575 4.86 -5.24 21.64
CA LEU A 575 5.11 -6.30 22.62
C LEU A 575 5.78 -7.51 21.96
N LEU A 576 6.93 -7.93 22.47
CA LEU A 576 7.70 -9.08 22.02
C LEU A 576 7.90 -10.07 23.17
N PRO A 577 8.18 -11.35 22.91
CA PRO A 577 8.69 -12.27 23.94
C PRO A 577 9.93 -11.72 24.67
N ALA A 578 10.23 -12.24 25.85
CA ALA A 578 11.39 -11.80 26.62
C ALA A 578 12.73 -12.02 25.89
N ASP A 579 12.80 -13.08 25.08
CA ASP A 579 13.92 -13.39 24.18
C ASP A 579 13.36 -13.61 22.77
N PRO A 580 13.14 -12.51 21.98
CA PRO A 580 12.51 -12.62 20.68
C PRO A 580 13.49 -13.18 19.65
N SER A 581 13.01 -14.03 18.75
CA SER A 581 13.80 -14.51 17.61
C SER A 581 14.10 -13.39 16.59
N GLU A 582 15.09 -13.58 15.74
CA GLU A 582 15.38 -12.67 14.62
C GLU A 582 14.15 -12.47 13.74
N THR A 583 13.38 -13.51 13.48
CA THR A 583 12.15 -13.47 12.68
C THR A 583 11.06 -12.62 13.35
N GLN A 584 10.89 -12.74 14.67
CA GLN A 584 9.92 -11.94 15.43
C GLN A 584 10.28 -10.45 15.38
N VAL A 585 11.57 -10.14 15.57
CA VAL A 585 12.07 -8.76 15.44
C VAL A 585 11.88 -8.25 14.01
N ALA A 586 12.31 -9.00 12.99
CA ALA A 586 12.13 -8.63 11.59
C ALA A 586 10.64 -8.36 11.24
N THR A 587 9.73 -9.21 11.74
CA THR A 587 8.29 -9.02 11.55
C THR A 587 7.82 -7.72 12.17
N LEU A 588 8.27 -7.38 13.39
CA LEU A 588 7.96 -6.11 14.04
C LEU A 588 8.44 -4.92 13.21
N LEU A 589 9.69 -4.97 12.70
CA LEU A 589 10.26 -3.89 11.88
C LEU A 589 9.51 -3.72 10.56
N ASN A 590 9.10 -4.80 9.92
CA ASN A 590 8.29 -4.78 8.70
C ASN A 590 6.88 -4.19 8.95
N LEU A 591 6.24 -4.52 10.08
CA LEU A 591 4.97 -3.91 10.48
C LEU A 591 5.13 -2.42 10.81
N ALA A 592 6.24 -2.03 11.46
CA ALA A 592 6.57 -0.63 11.71
C ALA A 592 6.77 0.16 10.41
N ALA A 593 7.51 -0.39 9.45
CA ALA A 593 7.71 0.21 8.13
C ALA A 593 6.39 0.40 7.38
N ARG A 594 5.53 -0.61 7.42
CA ARG A 594 4.19 -0.57 6.82
C ARG A 594 3.32 0.52 7.45
N SER A 595 3.37 0.68 8.78
CA SER A 595 2.65 1.75 9.48
C SER A 595 3.18 3.14 9.12
N GLY A 596 4.50 3.31 9.09
CA GLY A 596 5.13 4.55 8.63
C GLY A 596 4.69 4.92 7.22
N ASN A 597 4.71 3.95 6.31
CA ASN A 597 4.23 4.15 4.94
C ASN A 597 2.74 4.52 4.90
N ALA A 598 1.89 3.84 5.66
CA ALA A 598 0.45 4.12 5.66
C ALA A 598 0.09 5.53 6.14
N THR A 599 0.85 6.07 7.08
CA THR A 599 0.58 7.37 7.73
C THR A 599 1.43 8.53 7.23
N GLY A 600 2.64 8.24 6.76
CA GLY A 600 3.65 9.27 6.47
C GLY A 600 4.34 9.82 7.72
N THR A 601 4.22 9.13 8.87
CA THR A 601 4.82 9.55 10.16
C THR A 601 5.71 8.44 10.69
N ALA A 602 6.92 8.81 11.12
CA ALA A 602 7.81 7.89 11.83
C ALA A 602 7.28 7.58 13.24
N LEU A 603 7.46 6.35 13.71
CA LEU A 603 6.99 5.88 15.01
C LEU A 603 7.86 6.42 16.16
N ALA A 604 7.97 7.74 16.26
CA ALA A 604 8.93 8.43 17.13
C ALA A 604 8.66 8.24 18.64
N ASN A 605 7.41 8.00 19.02
CA ASN A 605 6.96 7.87 20.40
C ASN A 605 6.48 6.43 20.73
N ASN A 606 6.91 5.45 19.90
CA ASN A 606 6.62 4.04 20.16
C ASN A 606 7.25 3.57 21.48
N ARG A 607 6.70 2.53 22.07
CA ARG A 607 7.26 1.87 23.25
C ARG A 607 7.32 0.37 23.00
N VAL A 608 8.51 -0.20 23.10
CA VAL A 608 8.70 -1.66 23.07
C VAL A 608 8.74 -2.20 24.49
N VAL A 609 8.15 -3.36 24.71
CA VAL A 609 8.18 -4.11 25.95
C VAL A 609 8.58 -5.55 25.63
N LEU A 610 9.54 -6.09 26.37
CA LEU A 610 10.02 -7.46 26.23
C LEU A 610 9.45 -8.34 27.36
N GLY A 611 8.80 -9.43 26.99
CA GLY A 611 8.09 -10.33 27.89
C GLY A 611 6.80 -9.73 28.45
N MET A 612 6.06 -10.54 29.20
CA MET A 612 4.83 -10.08 29.85
C MET A 612 5.19 -9.39 31.17
N PRO A 613 4.87 -8.08 31.31
CA PRO A 613 5.19 -7.35 32.52
C PRO A 613 4.28 -7.77 33.70
N THR A 614 4.89 -7.98 34.85
CA THR A 614 4.17 -8.29 36.10
C THR A 614 3.86 -7.05 36.96
N GLY A 615 4.42 -5.90 36.60
CA GLY A 615 4.22 -4.63 37.32
C GLY A 615 4.99 -3.46 36.72
N GLY A 616 5.00 -2.32 37.39
CA GLY A 616 5.74 -1.12 37.01
C GLY A 616 5.15 -0.36 35.82
N GLY A 617 5.99 0.47 35.19
CA GLY A 617 5.61 1.32 34.06
C GLY A 617 5.24 0.55 32.78
N ASP A 618 5.74 -0.67 32.61
CA ASP A 618 5.42 -1.49 31.46
C ASP A 618 4.00 -2.07 31.55
N LEU A 619 3.56 -2.52 32.75
CA LEU A 619 2.17 -2.92 32.94
C LEU A 619 1.22 -1.71 32.76
N GLN A 620 1.63 -0.53 33.23
CA GLN A 620 0.86 0.70 33.01
C GLN A 620 0.74 1.02 31.50
N SER A 621 1.79 0.79 30.72
CA SER A 621 1.74 1.00 29.27
C SER A 621 0.75 0.07 28.57
N LEU A 622 0.58 -1.18 29.04
CA LEU A 622 -0.44 -2.09 28.51
C LEU A 622 -1.87 -1.65 28.85
N ARG A 623 -2.06 -0.95 29.97
CA ARG A 623 -3.37 -0.42 30.40
C ARG A 623 -3.78 0.85 29.64
N GLU A 624 -2.81 1.69 29.32
CA GLU A 624 -3.08 3.00 28.72
C GLU A 624 -3.05 2.99 27.19
N ARG A 625 -2.43 1.98 26.58
CA ARG A 625 -2.13 1.94 25.16
C ARG A 625 -2.78 0.74 24.47
N ASP A 626 -2.97 0.86 23.17
CA ASP A 626 -3.26 -0.27 22.30
C ASP A 626 -1.99 -1.12 22.14
N VAL A 627 -2.12 -2.45 22.01
CA VAL A 627 -0.99 -3.38 22.01
C VAL A 627 -0.87 -4.07 20.65
N LEU A 628 0.29 -3.96 20.02
CA LEU A 628 0.69 -4.76 18.87
C LEU A 628 1.76 -5.76 19.30
N ALA A 629 1.39 -7.03 19.34
CA ALA A 629 2.28 -8.11 19.73
C ALA A 629 2.75 -8.91 18.50
N VAL A 630 3.98 -9.44 18.56
CA VAL A 630 4.52 -10.37 17.56
C VAL A 630 5.08 -11.58 18.28
N THR A 631 4.63 -12.78 17.91
CA THR A 631 5.06 -14.03 18.54
C THR A 631 4.87 -15.23 17.60
N ALA A 632 5.44 -16.37 17.97
CA ALA A 632 5.13 -17.67 17.37
C ALA A 632 4.68 -18.65 18.48
N LEU A 633 4.00 -19.74 18.10
CA LEU A 633 3.41 -20.66 19.11
C LEU A 633 4.45 -21.40 19.96
N ASP A 634 5.69 -21.48 19.51
CA ASP A 634 6.81 -22.03 20.29
C ASP A 634 7.13 -21.22 21.56
N GLN A 635 6.76 -19.94 21.62
CA GLN A 635 6.87 -19.06 22.79
C GLN A 635 5.76 -19.33 23.83
N GLN A 636 5.67 -20.57 24.33
CA GLN A 636 4.52 -21.04 25.12
C GLN A 636 4.22 -20.19 26.35
N ALA A 637 5.23 -19.91 27.21
CA ALA A 637 5.02 -19.15 28.45
C ALA A 637 4.52 -17.71 28.18
N PHE A 638 5.06 -17.07 27.13
CA PHE A 638 4.62 -15.76 26.70
C PHE A 638 3.18 -15.79 26.18
N ASN A 639 2.87 -16.74 25.28
CA ASN A 639 1.54 -16.88 24.67
C ASN A 639 0.47 -17.24 25.71
N GLN A 640 0.78 -18.09 26.68
CA GLN A 640 -0.15 -18.41 27.78
C GLN A 640 -0.52 -17.15 28.57
N SER A 641 0.47 -16.29 28.85
CA SER A 641 0.25 -15.07 29.63
C SER A 641 -0.47 -14.00 28.79
N LEU A 642 -0.08 -13.83 27.51
CA LEU A 642 -0.67 -12.85 26.60
C LEU A 642 -2.15 -13.17 26.29
N LEU A 643 -2.47 -14.44 26.12
CA LEU A 643 -3.81 -14.92 25.74
C LEU A 643 -4.66 -15.37 26.93
N ALA A 644 -4.18 -15.17 28.18
CA ALA A 644 -4.84 -15.65 29.41
C ALA A 644 -6.33 -15.23 29.49
N ASP A 645 -6.62 -13.98 29.21
CA ASP A 645 -7.97 -13.41 29.29
C ASP A 645 -8.54 -13.05 27.88
N SER A 646 -8.02 -13.69 26.83
CA SER A 646 -8.47 -13.51 25.46
C SER A 646 -9.47 -14.60 25.03
N PRO A 647 -10.15 -14.45 23.88
CA PRO A 647 -10.97 -15.52 23.30
C PRO A 647 -10.18 -16.73 22.81
N TYR A 648 -8.86 -16.66 22.83
CA TYR A 648 -7.96 -17.71 22.34
C TYR A 648 -7.20 -18.38 23.48
N ARG A 649 -6.79 -19.61 23.27
CA ARG A 649 -5.99 -20.37 24.22
C ARG A 649 -4.95 -21.22 23.48
N PRO A 650 -3.66 -21.07 23.77
CA PRO A 650 -2.65 -21.97 23.26
C PRO A 650 -2.72 -23.30 24.02
N VAL A 651 -2.81 -24.42 23.30
CA VAL A 651 -2.81 -25.78 23.85
C VAL A 651 -1.88 -26.61 22.98
N ASP A 652 -0.81 -27.16 23.57
CA ASP A 652 0.13 -28.06 22.87
C ASP A 652 0.60 -27.58 21.48
N ASN A 653 1.02 -26.33 21.37
CA ASN A 653 1.39 -25.66 20.12
C ASN A 653 0.26 -25.52 19.07
N VAL A 654 -0.99 -25.67 19.48
CA VAL A 654 -2.16 -25.38 18.66
C VAL A 654 -2.93 -24.22 19.28
N LEU A 655 -3.38 -23.31 18.47
CA LEU A 655 -4.27 -22.24 18.91
C LEU A 655 -5.71 -22.76 18.93
N SER A 656 -6.38 -22.69 20.07
CA SER A 656 -7.80 -23.03 20.23
C SER A 656 -8.62 -21.80 20.53
N VAL A 657 -9.88 -21.82 20.12
CA VAL A 657 -10.86 -20.77 20.43
C VAL A 657 -11.67 -21.20 21.65
N ARG A 658 -11.75 -20.34 22.67
CA ARG A 658 -12.58 -20.60 23.87
C ARG A 658 -14.06 -20.61 23.47
N GLU A 659 -14.80 -21.56 23.99
CA GLU A 659 -16.26 -21.54 23.84
C GLU A 659 -16.84 -20.27 24.48
N PRO A 660 -17.78 -19.60 23.81
CA PRO A 660 -18.46 -18.43 24.37
C PRO A 660 -19.27 -18.83 25.60
N ASP A 661 -19.25 -17.99 26.61
CA ASP A 661 -20.01 -18.16 27.85
C ASP A 661 -21.54 -18.22 27.56
N LEU A 662 -22.31 -18.87 28.45
CA LEU A 662 -23.76 -19.03 28.28
C LEU A 662 -24.47 -17.69 27.99
N TRP A 663 -24.04 -16.62 28.69
CA TRP A 663 -24.59 -15.28 28.48
C TRP A 663 -24.27 -14.73 27.10
N GLN A 664 -23.06 -14.92 26.61
CA GLN A 664 -22.66 -14.55 25.26
C GLN A 664 -23.42 -15.35 24.19
N LYS A 665 -23.68 -16.64 24.45
CA LYS A 665 -24.50 -17.48 23.56
C LYS A 665 -25.95 -16.96 23.49
N VAL A 666 -26.52 -16.52 24.62
CA VAL A 666 -27.86 -15.90 24.67
C VAL A 666 -27.86 -14.54 23.98
N GLN A 667 -26.88 -13.70 24.25
CA GLN A 667 -26.74 -12.37 23.62
C GLN A 667 -26.61 -12.49 22.10
N ARG A 668 -25.77 -13.39 21.58
CA ARG A 668 -25.64 -13.66 20.15
C ARG A 668 -26.97 -14.10 19.51
N ARG A 669 -27.70 -14.96 20.18
CA ARG A 669 -29.06 -15.35 19.72
C ARG A 669 -30.05 -14.20 19.68
N LEU A 670 -30.01 -13.30 20.66
CA LEU A 670 -30.88 -12.12 20.70
C LEU A 670 -30.51 -11.07 19.66
N THR A 671 -29.24 -10.95 19.33
CA THR A 671 -28.75 -10.02 18.31
C THR A 671 -28.83 -10.55 16.88
N GLY A 672 -29.27 -11.79 16.68
CA GLY A 672 -29.41 -12.42 15.38
C GLY A 672 -28.09 -12.95 14.79
N ASP A 673 -27.01 -12.96 15.57
CA ASP A 673 -25.73 -13.54 15.17
C ASP A 673 -25.77 -15.07 15.39
N TRP A 674 -26.23 -15.79 14.36
CA TRP A 674 -26.36 -17.24 14.33
C TRP A 674 -25.09 -17.93 13.81
N THR A 675 -24.00 -17.21 13.62
CA THR A 675 -22.79 -17.75 13.00
C THR A 675 -22.05 -18.69 13.95
N SER A 676 -21.60 -19.83 13.43
CA SER A 676 -20.71 -20.79 14.09
C SER A 676 -19.23 -20.40 13.94
N ALA A 677 -18.95 -19.14 13.66
CA ALA A 677 -17.62 -18.64 13.27
C ALA A 677 -16.51 -19.00 14.28
N SER A 678 -16.81 -19.06 15.58
CA SER A 678 -15.86 -19.48 16.59
C SER A 678 -15.51 -20.98 16.49
N LEU A 679 -16.50 -21.85 16.20
CA LEU A 679 -16.28 -23.28 16.00
C LEU A 679 -15.53 -23.56 14.70
N ASP A 680 -15.83 -22.80 13.64
CA ASP A 680 -15.15 -22.94 12.36
C ASP A 680 -13.69 -22.50 12.47
N ALA A 681 -13.40 -21.43 13.20
CA ALA A 681 -12.04 -20.98 13.49
C ALA A 681 -11.26 -22.03 14.30
N ASP A 682 -11.87 -22.59 15.35
CA ASP A 682 -11.23 -23.63 16.19
C ASP A 682 -10.90 -24.90 15.37
N ARG A 683 -11.84 -25.34 14.53
CA ARG A 683 -11.61 -26.47 13.62
C ARG A 683 -10.49 -26.19 12.61
N TYR A 684 -10.40 -24.96 12.11
CA TYR A 684 -9.39 -24.57 11.15
C TYR A 684 -8.00 -24.56 11.80
N PHE A 685 -7.85 -23.99 12.99
CA PHE A 685 -6.59 -24.03 13.74
C PHE A 685 -6.16 -25.46 14.08
N SER A 686 -7.08 -26.32 14.49
CA SER A 686 -6.77 -27.71 14.84
C SER A 686 -6.44 -28.58 13.62
N SER A 687 -6.92 -28.23 12.44
CA SER A 687 -6.65 -28.98 11.20
C SER A 687 -5.40 -28.54 10.47
N SER A 688 -4.86 -27.35 10.77
CA SER A 688 -3.74 -26.72 10.06
C SER A 688 -2.46 -26.78 10.89
N SER A 689 -1.47 -27.54 10.45
CA SER A 689 -0.17 -27.65 11.14
C SER A 689 0.78 -26.50 10.85
N ALA A 690 0.62 -25.85 9.69
CA ALA A 690 1.47 -24.73 9.24
C ALA A 690 0.59 -23.56 8.80
N TRP A 691 0.55 -22.55 9.62
CA TRP A 691 -0.23 -21.33 9.38
C TRP A 691 0.44 -20.11 9.98
N ARG A 692 0.00 -18.93 9.49
CA ARG A 692 0.42 -17.61 9.97
C ARG A 692 -0.74 -16.62 9.82
N GLY A 693 -0.68 -15.48 10.49
CA GLY A 693 -1.73 -14.47 10.34
C GLY A 693 -1.86 -13.55 11.53
N PHE A 694 -3.08 -13.12 11.78
CA PHE A 694 -3.39 -12.14 12.81
C PHE A 694 -4.60 -12.56 13.63
N ILE A 695 -4.53 -12.30 14.91
CA ILE A 695 -5.67 -12.36 15.82
C ILE A 695 -5.80 -11.00 16.51
N SER A 696 -7.03 -10.59 16.80
CA SER A 696 -7.30 -9.34 17.45
C SER A 696 -8.44 -9.47 18.44
N TYR A 697 -8.30 -8.83 19.59
CA TYR A 697 -9.30 -8.89 20.65
C TYR A 697 -9.24 -7.65 21.52
N ARG A 698 -10.33 -7.42 22.24
CA ARG A 698 -10.44 -6.33 23.20
C ARG A 698 -9.41 -6.51 24.32
N SER A 699 -8.66 -5.46 24.65
CA SER A 699 -7.61 -5.53 25.66
C SER A 699 -8.17 -5.97 27.03
N PRO A 700 -7.58 -7.00 27.65
CA PRO A 700 -7.98 -7.43 28.98
C PRO A 700 -7.58 -6.42 30.06
N TRP A 701 -6.57 -5.58 29.80
CA TRP A 701 -6.11 -4.55 30.75
C TRP A 701 -6.94 -3.27 30.72
N ASN A 702 -7.62 -3.00 29.59
CA ASN A 702 -8.50 -1.82 29.39
C ASN A 702 -9.51 -2.09 28.28
N SER A 703 -10.76 -2.11 28.66
CA SER A 703 -11.86 -2.43 27.75
C SER A 703 -12.09 -1.43 26.61
N THR A 704 -11.40 -0.29 26.60
CA THR A 704 -11.46 0.70 25.51
C THR A 704 -10.32 0.52 24.50
N ARG A 705 -9.37 -0.39 24.75
CA ARG A 705 -8.18 -0.62 23.97
C ARG A 705 -8.22 -1.95 23.23
N LEU A 706 -7.38 -2.07 22.22
CA LEU A 706 -7.27 -3.23 21.35
C LEU A 706 -5.91 -3.91 21.49
N VAL A 707 -5.91 -5.23 21.37
CA VAL A 707 -4.72 -6.04 21.15
C VAL A 707 -4.78 -6.64 19.76
N VAL A 708 -3.73 -6.50 18.99
CA VAL A 708 -3.50 -7.22 17.71
C VAL A 708 -2.24 -8.04 17.88
N VAL A 709 -2.30 -9.30 17.50
CA VAL A 709 -1.15 -10.22 17.58
C VAL A 709 -0.86 -10.73 16.18
N ALA A 710 0.34 -10.48 15.68
CA ALA A 710 0.91 -11.17 14.53
C ALA A 710 1.45 -12.51 15.05
N LEU A 711 0.87 -13.61 14.60
CA LEU A 711 1.08 -14.94 15.16
C LEU A 711 1.26 -15.97 14.04
N ALA A 712 2.13 -16.95 14.30
CA ALA A 712 2.33 -18.07 13.40
C ALA A 712 2.55 -19.38 14.17
N SER A 713 2.41 -20.52 13.50
CA SER A 713 2.69 -21.84 14.10
C SER A 713 4.15 -22.01 14.49
N ASN A 714 5.08 -21.36 13.78
CA ASN A 714 6.51 -21.30 14.06
C ASN A 714 7.16 -20.09 13.36
N ASP A 715 8.43 -19.86 13.62
CA ASP A 715 9.20 -18.75 13.05
C ASP A 715 9.32 -18.81 11.52
N ASP A 716 9.42 -20.00 10.91
CA ASP A 716 9.46 -20.14 9.44
C ASP A 716 8.16 -19.66 8.79
N GLN A 717 7.02 -19.94 9.39
CA GLN A 717 5.75 -19.41 8.95
C GLN A 717 5.64 -17.90 9.19
N LEU A 718 6.15 -17.43 10.33
CA LEU A 718 6.14 -15.99 10.64
C LEU A 718 6.97 -15.19 9.63
N ALA A 719 8.11 -15.71 9.17
CA ALA A 719 8.94 -15.09 8.15
C ALA A 719 8.21 -14.85 6.82
N ARG A 720 7.29 -15.75 6.46
CA ARG A 720 6.49 -15.64 5.22
C ARG A 720 5.43 -14.55 5.28
N LEU A 721 5.05 -14.10 6.47
CA LEU A 721 4.03 -13.07 6.65
C LEU A 721 4.38 -11.75 5.92
N LYS A 722 5.67 -11.43 5.84
CA LYS A 722 6.18 -10.29 5.06
C LYS A 722 5.70 -10.37 3.59
N THR A 723 5.99 -11.47 2.90
CA THR A 723 5.63 -11.66 1.49
C THR A 723 4.11 -11.71 1.29
N ASP A 724 3.38 -12.30 2.25
CA ASP A 724 1.92 -12.32 2.18
C ASP A 724 1.32 -10.90 2.22
N LEU A 725 1.85 -10.03 3.07
CA LEU A 725 1.39 -8.66 3.18
C LEU A 725 1.72 -7.78 1.97
N GLU A 726 2.62 -8.20 1.10
CA GLU A 726 2.89 -7.57 -0.19
C GLU A 726 1.83 -7.93 -1.24
N SER A 727 1.09 -9.04 -1.04
CA SER A 727 0.06 -9.49 -1.97
C SER A 727 -1.27 -8.75 -1.77
N PRO A 728 -1.79 -8.00 -2.76
CA PRO A 728 -3.09 -7.35 -2.68
C PRO A 728 -4.24 -8.34 -2.46
N ARG A 729 -4.13 -9.55 -3.03
CA ARG A 729 -5.13 -10.62 -2.89
C ARG A 729 -5.23 -11.10 -1.44
N ILE A 730 -4.10 -11.29 -0.77
CA ILE A 730 -4.05 -11.71 0.63
C ILE A 730 -4.57 -10.59 1.51
N ASN A 731 -4.13 -9.36 1.31
CA ASN A 731 -4.58 -8.20 2.07
C ASN A 731 -6.10 -8.01 2.00
N ALA A 732 -6.71 -8.16 0.83
CA ALA A 732 -8.16 -8.07 0.65
C ALA A 732 -8.93 -9.20 1.35
N GLY A 733 -8.30 -10.35 1.55
CA GLY A 733 -8.87 -11.49 2.26
C GLY A 733 -8.87 -11.35 3.78
N ILE A 734 -8.01 -10.49 4.35
CA ILE A 734 -7.89 -10.30 5.80
C ILE A 734 -9.03 -9.41 6.31
N ARG A 735 -9.94 -9.99 7.09
CA ARG A 735 -11.14 -9.34 7.64
C ARG A 735 -11.43 -9.86 9.05
N GLY A 736 -12.43 -9.26 9.71
CA GLY A 736 -12.88 -9.71 11.03
C GLY A 736 -11.81 -9.50 12.11
N ASP A 737 -11.78 -10.39 13.09
CA ASP A 737 -10.82 -10.35 14.20
C ASP A 737 -9.78 -11.48 14.18
N THR A 738 -9.95 -12.44 13.28
CA THR A 738 -9.08 -13.61 13.11
C THR A 738 -8.82 -13.82 11.63
N ALA A 739 -7.59 -13.77 11.21
CA ALA A 739 -7.20 -14.06 9.84
C ALA A 739 -6.06 -15.06 9.83
N VAL A 740 -6.25 -16.17 9.13
CA VAL A 740 -5.30 -17.28 9.03
C VAL A 740 -4.93 -17.47 7.56
N ILE A 741 -3.63 -17.52 7.30
CA ILE A 741 -3.03 -17.74 5.98
C ILE A 741 -2.35 -19.10 6.03
N THR A 742 -2.64 -19.97 5.07
CA THR A 742 -2.07 -21.32 4.97
C THR A 742 -1.07 -21.44 3.83
N SER A 743 -0.39 -22.57 3.72
CA SER A 743 0.69 -22.82 2.75
C SER A 743 0.23 -22.74 1.28
N ASP A 744 -1.03 -22.99 1.00
CA ASP A 744 -1.68 -22.81 -0.30
C ASP A 744 -1.99 -21.36 -0.67
N ASN A 745 -1.51 -20.39 0.17
CA ASN A 745 -1.81 -18.97 0.07
C ASN A 745 -3.31 -18.61 0.15
N GLY A 746 -4.08 -19.53 0.72
CA GLY A 746 -5.47 -19.26 1.07
C GLY A 746 -5.56 -18.40 2.33
N VAL A 747 -6.44 -17.39 2.32
CA VAL A 747 -6.78 -16.60 3.50
C VAL A 747 -8.15 -17.02 3.99
N ARG A 748 -8.25 -17.33 5.28
CA ARG A 748 -9.53 -17.56 5.98
C ARG A 748 -9.65 -16.55 7.10
N SER A 749 -10.76 -15.83 7.10
CA SER A 749 -11.05 -14.81 8.10
C SER A 749 -12.33 -15.13 8.85
N PHE A 750 -12.31 -14.87 10.17
CA PHE A 750 -13.41 -15.18 11.08
C PHE A 750 -13.69 -13.99 11.99
N GLN A 751 -14.88 -13.97 12.60
CA GLN A 751 -15.25 -13.04 13.67
C GLN A 751 -15.53 -13.87 14.92
N VAL A 752 -14.54 -13.98 15.79
CA VAL A 752 -14.59 -14.81 17.01
C VAL A 752 -15.18 -14.03 18.19
N SER A 753 -14.72 -12.79 18.37
CA SER A 753 -15.14 -11.92 19.48
C SER A 753 -16.27 -10.98 19.08
N THR A 754 -17.00 -10.48 20.07
CA THR A 754 -18.05 -9.47 19.83
C THR A 754 -17.41 -8.11 19.54
N PRO A 755 -17.75 -7.45 18.43
CA PRO A 755 -17.26 -6.13 18.13
C PRO A 755 -17.70 -5.11 19.20
N PHE A 756 -16.86 -4.11 19.47
CA PHE A 756 -17.18 -3.00 20.33
C PHE A 756 -16.98 -1.66 19.61
N PRO A 757 -17.82 -0.65 19.92
CA PRO A 757 -17.70 0.65 19.28
C PRO A 757 -16.43 1.38 19.73
N SER A 758 -15.73 1.97 18.77
CA SER A 758 -14.54 2.79 19.00
C SER A 758 -14.65 4.08 18.20
N GLY A 759 -14.23 5.19 18.78
CA GLY A 759 -14.25 6.50 18.13
C GLY A 759 -15.09 7.56 18.87
N GLN A 760 -15.27 8.71 18.22
CA GLN A 760 -15.97 9.86 18.79
C GLN A 760 -17.36 10.01 18.18
N MET A 761 -18.35 9.49 18.87
CA MET A 761 -19.75 9.68 18.48
C MET A 761 -20.54 10.24 19.69
N PRO A 762 -21.36 11.28 19.50
CA PRO A 762 -22.21 11.78 20.57
C PRO A 762 -23.13 10.68 21.11
N TRP A 763 -23.40 10.67 22.42
CA TRP A 763 -24.15 9.61 23.09
C TRP A 763 -25.54 9.35 22.49
N TYR A 764 -26.22 10.41 22.06
CA TYR A 764 -27.55 10.30 21.44
C TYR A 764 -27.48 9.65 20.05
N MET A 765 -26.42 9.93 19.26
CA MET A 765 -26.18 9.27 18.00
C MET A 765 -25.76 7.81 18.20
N MET A 766 -24.97 7.52 19.24
CA MET A 766 -24.63 6.16 19.62
C MET A 766 -25.91 5.34 19.97
N ALA A 767 -26.86 5.94 20.68
CA ALA A 767 -28.13 5.29 21.00
C ALA A 767 -28.97 5.01 19.74
N VAL A 768 -29.02 5.95 18.80
CA VAL A 768 -29.73 5.76 17.52
C VAL A 768 -29.03 4.69 16.68
N TRP A 769 -27.72 4.75 16.60
CA TRP A 769 -26.94 3.75 15.87
C TRP A 769 -27.14 2.35 16.46
N TYR A 770 -27.05 2.20 17.80
CA TYR A 770 -27.31 0.92 18.46
C TYR A 770 -28.72 0.41 18.18
N ALA A 771 -29.71 1.27 18.23
CA ALA A 771 -31.10 0.94 17.93
C ALA A 771 -31.28 0.51 16.45
N SER A 772 -30.59 1.16 15.50
CA SER A 772 -30.66 0.81 14.08
C SER A 772 -30.04 -0.55 13.77
N GLN A 773 -29.00 -0.95 14.51
CA GLN A 773 -28.37 -2.27 14.36
C GLN A 773 -29.18 -3.41 15.00
N HIS A 774 -30.11 -3.11 15.89
CA HIS A 774 -30.86 -4.09 16.67
C HIS A 774 -32.37 -3.96 16.42
N SER A 775 -32.83 -4.44 15.27
CA SER A 775 -34.24 -4.37 14.86
C SER A 775 -35.22 -4.98 15.88
N GLY A 776 -34.82 -6.07 16.57
CA GLY A 776 -35.58 -6.65 17.66
C GLY A 776 -35.77 -5.70 18.87
N PHE A 777 -34.72 -4.93 19.20
CA PHE A 777 -34.82 -3.92 20.28
C PHE A 777 -35.74 -2.77 19.88
N LEU A 778 -35.73 -2.32 18.64
CA LEU A 778 -36.66 -1.32 18.11
C LEU A 778 -38.09 -1.83 18.13
N ALA A 779 -38.32 -3.08 17.76
CA ALA A 779 -39.67 -3.67 17.83
C ALA A 779 -40.20 -3.72 19.27
N VAL A 780 -39.37 -4.13 20.24
CA VAL A 780 -39.75 -4.13 21.67
C VAL A 780 -40.02 -2.71 22.18
N LEU A 781 -39.14 -1.74 21.84
CA LEU A 781 -39.37 -0.32 22.19
C LEU A 781 -40.65 0.24 21.58
N GLY A 782 -40.95 -0.11 20.32
CA GLY A 782 -42.16 0.25 19.63
C GLY A 782 -43.42 -0.31 20.34
N LEU A 783 -43.38 -1.58 20.73
CA LEU A 783 -44.45 -2.22 21.51
C LEU A 783 -44.64 -1.56 22.87
N ILE A 784 -43.60 -1.22 23.60
CA ILE A 784 -43.67 -0.51 24.87
C ILE A 784 -44.27 0.89 24.69
N ALA A 785 -43.81 1.63 23.69
CA ALA A 785 -44.27 2.98 23.40
C ALA A 785 -45.78 2.99 22.99
N THR A 786 -46.18 2.04 22.14
CA THR A 786 -47.61 1.88 21.75
C THR A 786 -48.48 1.46 22.92
N SER A 787 -47.98 0.60 23.82
CA SER A 787 -48.67 0.21 25.05
C SER A 787 -48.85 1.39 26.00
N ILE A 788 -47.81 2.18 26.23
CA ILE A 788 -47.87 3.40 27.06
C ILE A 788 -48.83 4.43 26.46
N MET A 789 -48.80 4.62 25.15
CA MET A 789 -49.72 5.52 24.43
C MET A 789 -51.19 5.06 24.54
N GLY A 790 -51.42 3.74 24.38
CA GLY A 790 -52.71 3.11 24.57
C GLY A 790 -53.27 3.31 25.98
N LEU A 791 -52.45 3.12 27.02
CA LEU A 791 -52.77 3.37 28.42
C LEU A 791 -53.06 4.86 28.69
N ALA A 792 -52.27 5.77 28.16
CA ALA A 792 -52.43 7.20 28.28
C ALA A 792 -53.76 7.69 27.60
N LEU A 793 -54.07 7.18 26.42
CA LEU A 793 -55.31 7.45 25.70
C LEU A 793 -56.52 6.89 26.48
N THR A 794 -56.48 5.68 27.00
CA THR A 794 -57.56 5.10 27.80
C THR A 794 -57.77 5.87 29.12
N ALA A 795 -56.71 6.32 29.76
CA ALA A 795 -56.77 7.19 30.94
C ALA A 795 -57.39 8.56 30.62
N MET A 796 -57.04 9.11 29.45
CA MET A 796 -57.58 10.42 28.99
C MET A 796 -59.08 10.31 28.61
N PHE A 797 -59.46 9.24 27.92
CA PHE A 797 -60.90 8.94 27.64
C PHE A 797 -61.71 8.69 28.91
N LYS A 798 -61.14 7.92 29.85
CA LYS A 798 -61.80 7.73 31.16
C LYS A 798 -61.97 9.06 31.93
N ARG A 799 -60.96 9.94 31.90
CA ARG A 799 -61.09 11.30 32.47
C ARG A 799 -62.12 12.18 31.76
N HIS A 800 -62.19 12.12 30.41
CA HIS A 800 -63.19 12.84 29.65
C HIS A 800 -64.60 12.30 29.88
N ALA A 801 -64.80 10.95 29.93
CA ALA A 801 -66.03 10.33 30.23
C ALA A 801 -66.58 10.70 31.66
N ARG A 802 -65.68 10.69 32.67
CA ARG A 802 -66.03 11.11 34.04
C ARG A 802 -66.42 12.62 34.11
N LYS A 803 -65.75 13.49 33.34
CA LYS A 803 -66.12 14.91 33.27
C LYS A 803 -67.50 15.12 32.61
N ARG A 804 -67.83 14.28 31.63
CA ARG A 804 -69.17 14.37 30.96
C ARG A 804 -70.29 13.79 31.81
N MET A 805 -70.08 12.73 32.58
CA MET A 805 -71.05 12.14 33.48
C MET A 805 -71.20 12.91 34.78
N GLY A 806 -70.21 13.64 35.26
CA GLY A 806 -70.29 14.51 36.46
C GLY A 806 -70.89 15.90 36.22
N SER A 807 -71.22 16.27 34.99
CA SER A 807 -71.88 17.53 34.61
C SER A 807 -73.34 17.35 34.41
N GLY A 808 -73.88 16.13 34.64
CA GLY A 808 -75.29 15.81 34.51
C GLY A 808 -76.15 15.88 35.82
N ASP A 809 -75.54 16.13 37.01
CA ASP A 809 -76.22 16.11 38.29
C ASP A 809 -76.46 17.53 38.89
N ASN A 810 -76.41 18.60 38.05
CA ASN A 810 -76.78 19.94 38.45
C ASN A 810 -77.73 20.58 37.39
N GLN A 811 -78.90 20.01 37.16
CA GLN A 811 -80.06 20.71 36.65
C GLN A 811 -81.29 20.26 37.39
#